data_7b33222e4206b91709ec3a5f4c1bcb58
#
_entry.id   7b33222e4206b91709ec3a5f4c1bcb58
#
_cell.length_a   1.000
_cell.length_b   1.000
_cell.length_c   1.000
_cell.angle_alpha   90.00
_cell.angle_beta   90.00
_cell.angle_gamma   90.00
#
_symmetry.space_group_name_H-M   'P 1'
#
loop_
_entity.id
_entity.type
_entity.pdbx_description
1 polymer ?
#
loop_
_entity_poly.entity_id
_entity_poly.type
_entity_poly.pdbx_seq_one_letter_code
_entity_poly.pdbx_strand_id
1 'polypeptide(L)'
;MADLPGTDDLDPKKIKPLRAILAPPDCTDLFFELASWMSHEYVASLAECLRLFLPPGGTPRLHRREDGSYEVERPSAPEATERVVSLMPDAQGYALPKNAVRQRQLLGALSCGPVTTRELNLLYTDLSSAIRALEKKGIVCVEERRAWRGCGESTTLSSARAKTPEHLTDGQRAALAAIADAEETARGDVVLVDGVTGSGKTEVYLSAIEHVLTRGKSACVLVPEISLTAQTVGRFRSRFGAAVAVFHSRLSAGERRDQWDMVRSGAARVVVGARSALFCPFRDLGLIVIDEEHEQSYKQGSSPRYHAREVAAQMARAWGCPLVLGSATPSAEALSRCRDGEYLGQRWSRVEMPERPGIARMPEVVVADLRREFASGSRSIFSKPLYDALMGVAERREKAVLLHNRRGFASFLMCRECGCVPTCRHCSTALTYHERTHTLECHTCGASYRVRPYPAVGSACPKCGSRYLAKMGLGTQQVEDALRSILPDDVAIIRMDADSTRGKDAHKRLLEEFDAAECAVLLGTQMIAKGLDFPEVTLVGVVNADYALKMPDFRAAERAYDLLEQVAGRAGRGENPGQVIIQTYLPDDPVIQAVARHDRTLFTEHDAAQRRDALYPPYVRLTNVLVWGRDERDARSYIERVAAALRETLGTVSGVIPNGGALKSPVLLGPTACVIERAKDRFRFHLLIKSPLGYHVSEAVGEALARVGAKPGVSVSVDVDAYDLM
;
A
#
# COMPACT_ATOMS: atom_id res chain seq x y z
N MET A 1 7.25 27.52 -24.38
CA MET A 1 7.57 26.41 -25.30
C MET A 1 9.04 26.12 -25.11
N ALA A 2 9.36 25.01 -24.48
CA ALA A 2 10.74 24.56 -24.42
C ALA A 2 11.07 24.01 -25.83
N ASP A 3 12.11 24.53 -26.45
CA ASP A 3 12.70 23.95 -27.64
C ASP A 3 13.23 22.57 -27.26
N LEU A 4 12.50 21.53 -27.66
CA LEU A 4 12.98 20.16 -27.53
C LEU A 4 14.07 19.96 -28.60
N PRO A 5 15.31 19.65 -28.21
CA PRO A 5 16.33 19.29 -29.19
C PRO A 5 15.90 17.99 -29.90
N GLY A 6 15.81 18.03 -31.22
CA GLY A 6 15.51 16.86 -32.06
C GLY A 6 14.21 16.91 -32.86
N THR A 7 13.59 18.07 -33.03
CA THR A 7 12.38 18.22 -33.87
C THR A 7 12.66 18.29 -35.39
N ASP A 8 13.93 18.36 -35.79
CA ASP A 8 14.32 18.53 -37.18
C ASP A 8 14.02 17.32 -38.10
N ASP A 9 13.79 16.13 -37.48
CA ASP A 9 13.45 14.88 -38.19
C ASP A 9 11.93 14.58 -38.24
N LEU A 10 11.08 15.42 -37.64
CA LEU A 10 9.64 15.21 -37.65
C LEU A 10 9.02 15.71 -38.94
N ASP A 11 8.37 14.81 -39.70
CA ASP A 11 7.57 15.18 -40.88
C ASP A 11 6.52 16.24 -40.47
N PRO A 12 6.61 17.50 -41.04
CA PRO A 12 5.69 18.58 -40.66
C PRO A 12 4.21 18.22 -40.86
N LYS A 13 3.90 17.25 -41.74
CA LYS A 13 2.53 16.76 -41.99
C LYS A 13 1.99 15.89 -40.85
N LYS A 14 2.87 15.39 -39.98
CA LYS A 14 2.48 14.58 -38.81
C LYS A 14 2.33 15.44 -37.52
N ILE A 15 2.77 16.70 -37.57
CA ILE A 15 2.60 17.64 -36.47
C ILE A 15 1.17 18.15 -36.48
N LYS A 16 0.38 17.77 -35.49
CA LYS A 16 -0.99 18.29 -35.33
C LYS A 16 -0.95 19.64 -34.63
N PRO A 17 -1.57 20.70 -35.16
CA PRO A 17 -1.61 21.99 -34.48
C PRO A 17 -2.34 21.90 -33.15
N LEU A 18 -1.88 22.69 -32.17
CA LEU A 18 -2.63 22.92 -30.92
C LEU A 18 -3.99 23.54 -31.28
N ARG A 19 -5.09 22.87 -30.95
CA ARG A 19 -6.44 23.28 -31.32
C ARG A 19 -7.06 24.27 -30.33
N ALA A 20 -6.70 24.16 -29.04
CA ALA A 20 -7.13 25.08 -28.01
C ALA A 20 -6.28 24.97 -26.75
N ILE A 21 -6.09 26.08 -26.04
CA ILE A 21 -5.60 26.12 -24.66
C ILE A 21 -6.83 26.14 -23.75
N LEU A 22 -7.08 25.06 -23.02
CA LEU A 22 -8.34 24.80 -22.35
C LEU A 22 -8.48 25.47 -20.98
N ALA A 23 -7.37 25.80 -20.34
CA ALA A 23 -7.29 26.56 -19.09
C ALA A 23 -5.83 26.96 -18.82
N PRO A 24 -5.59 27.94 -17.93
CA PRO A 24 -4.27 28.07 -17.34
C PRO A 24 -3.88 26.74 -16.68
N PRO A 25 -2.62 26.32 -16.75
CA PRO A 25 -2.20 25.03 -16.22
C PRO A 25 -2.47 25.00 -14.71
N ASP A 26 -3.28 24.03 -14.27
CA ASP A 26 -3.36 23.66 -12.86
C ASP A 26 -2.03 22.97 -12.41
N CYS A 27 -1.06 22.87 -13.32
CA CYS A 27 0.24 22.24 -13.14
C CYS A 27 1.28 23.36 -12.95
N THR A 28 1.92 23.38 -11.79
CA THR A 28 3.07 24.27 -11.53
C THR A 28 4.31 23.76 -12.24
N ASP A 29 5.34 24.63 -12.43
CA ASP A 29 6.62 24.22 -12.98
C ASP A 29 7.20 23.02 -12.22
N LEU A 30 7.09 23.02 -10.90
CA LEU A 30 7.52 21.93 -10.03
C LEU A 30 6.84 20.59 -10.39
N PHE A 31 5.54 20.58 -10.65
CA PHE A 31 4.83 19.35 -11.03
C PHE A 31 5.24 18.87 -12.41
N PHE A 32 5.54 19.79 -13.32
CA PHE A 32 6.07 19.45 -14.63
C PHE A 32 7.48 18.84 -14.54
N GLU A 33 8.36 19.40 -13.70
CA GLU A 33 9.70 18.85 -13.42
C GLU A 33 9.62 17.46 -12.81
N LEU A 34 8.73 17.25 -11.82
CA LEU A 34 8.49 15.94 -11.21
C LEU A 34 7.95 14.93 -12.21
N ALA A 35 6.97 15.33 -13.05
CA ALA A 35 6.43 14.46 -14.08
C ALA A 35 7.48 14.11 -15.15
N SER A 36 8.34 15.05 -15.51
CA SER A 36 9.46 14.83 -16.43
C SER A 36 10.48 13.86 -15.83
N TRP A 37 10.87 14.06 -14.57
CA TRP A 37 11.72 13.11 -13.86
C TRP A 37 11.10 11.71 -13.81
N MET A 38 9.81 11.60 -13.46
CA MET A 38 9.09 10.31 -13.44
C MET A 38 9.06 9.64 -14.81
N SER A 39 8.89 10.42 -15.87
CA SER A 39 8.88 9.92 -17.25
C SER A 39 10.23 9.27 -17.61
N HIS A 40 11.33 9.91 -17.27
CA HIS A 40 12.69 9.40 -17.50
C HIS A 40 12.99 8.20 -16.60
N GLU A 41 12.77 8.35 -15.29
CA GLU A 41 13.12 7.32 -14.31
C GLU A 41 12.35 6.01 -14.54
N TYR A 42 11.03 6.08 -14.81
CA TYR A 42 10.17 4.90 -14.93
C TYR A 42 9.88 4.47 -16.36
N VAL A 43 10.57 5.04 -17.34
CA VAL A 43 10.37 4.73 -18.79
C VAL A 43 8.87 4.77 -19.16
N ALA A 44 8.22 5.83 -18.76
CA ALA A 44 6.79 6.06 -18.97
C ALA A 44 6.57 7.30 -19.83
N SER A 45 5.43 7.42 -20.50
CA SER A 45 5.14 8.65 -21.26
C SER A 45 4.93 9.85 -20.34
N LEU A 46 5.45 11.02 -20.73
CA LEU A 46 5.25 12.26 -19.98
C LEU A 46 3.75 12.55 -19.75
N ALA A 47 2.91 12.22 -20.71
CA ALA A 47 1.46 12.40 -20.60
C ALA A 47 0.84 11.51 -19.51
N GLU A 48 1.32 10.28 -19.32
CA GLU A 48 0.88 9.41 -18.21
C GLU A 48 1.33 9.96 -16.85
N CYS A 49 2.54 10.47 -16.77
CA CYS A 49 3.07 11.09 -15.55
C CYS A 49 2.33 12.38 -15.20
N LEU A 50 2.12 13.29 -16.15
CA LEU A 50 1.35 14.53 -15.95
C LEU A 50 -0.09 14.26 -15.51
N ARG A 51 -0.71 13.18 -16.01
CA ARG A 51 -2.08 12.82 -15.63
C ARG A 51 -2.25 12.58 -14.13
N LEU A 52 -1.21 12.18 -13.42
CA LEU A 52 -1.25 11.98 -11.96
C LEU A 52 -1.50 13.28 -11.21
N PHE A 53 -1.03 14.42 -11.72
CA PHE A 53 -1.16 15.74 -11.12
C PHE A 53 -2.42 16.50 -11.57
N LEU A 54 -3.21 15.91 -12.48
CA LEU A 54 -4.43 16.55 -12.95
C LEU A 54 -5.63 16.24 -12.05
N PRO A 55 -6.64 17.13 -12.01
CA PRO A 55 -7.86 16.90 -11.24
C PRO A 55 -8.49 15.54 -11.54
N PRO A 56 -8.94 14.80 -10.53
CA PRO A 56 -9.66 13.57 -10.74
C PRO A 56 -10.99 13.85 -11.47
N GLY A 57 -11.34 12.98 -12.42
CA GLY A 57 -12.65 13.08 -13.13
C GLY A 57 -12.56 13.30 -14.60
N GLY A 58 -11.38 13.37 -15.18
CA GLY A 58 -11.31 13.16 -16.58
C GLY A 58 -10.44 14.06 -17.42
N THR A 59 -9.87 13.43 -18.42
CA THR A 59 -9.28 14.10 -19.56
C THR A 59 -10.40 14.86 -20.29
N PRO A 60 -10.26 16.16 -20.55
CA PRO A 60 -11.22 16.90 -21.35
C PRO A 60 -11.46 16.20 -22.68
N ARG A 61 -12.72 16.07 -23.10
CA ARG A 61 -13.09 15.51 -24.38
C ARG A 61 -13.40 16.65 -25.37
N LEU A 62 -12.88 16.52 -26.58
CA LEU A 62 -13.18 17.43 -27.66
C LEU A 62 -14.35 16.86 -28.47
N HIS A 63 -15.49 17.54 -28.46
CA HIS A 63 -16.60 17.28 -29.36
C HIS A 63 -16.55 18.25 -30.52
N ARG A 64 -16.64 17.71 -31.76
CA ARG A 64 -16.75 18.52 -32.93
C ARG A 64 -18.22 18.89 -33.11
N ARG A 65 -18.54 20.19 -33.14
CA ARG A 65 -19.86 20.72 -33.47
C ARG A 65 -20.15 20.60 -34.96
N GLU A 66 -21.42 20.70 -35.34
CA GLU A 66 -21.86 20.64 -36.74
C GLU A 66 -21.28 21.79 -37.59
N ASP A 67 -21.00 22.94 -36.98
CA ASP A 67 -20.35 24.10 -37.61
C ASP A 67 -18.83 23.93 -37.82
N GLY A 68 -18.27 22.77 -37.44
CA GLY A 68 -16.85 22.45 -37.54
C GLY A 68 -16.01 22.98 -36.38
N SER A 69 -16.56 23.75 -35.46
CA SER A 69 -15.90 24.19 -34.21
C SER A 69 -15.74 23.02 -33.21
N TYR A 70 -14.91 23.22 -32.22
CA TYR A 70 -14.70 22.21 -31.18
C TYR A 70 -15.17 22.73 -29.82
N GLU A 71 -16.01 21.96 -29.19
CA GLU A 71 -16.40 22.18 -27.77
C GLU A 71 -15.62 21.26 -26.87
N VAL A 72 -15.16 21.83 -25.75
CA VAL A 72 -14.45 21.07 -24.71
C VAL A 72 -15.46 20.66 -23.66
N GLU A 73 -15.80 19.38 -23.68
CA GLU A 73 -16.51 18.79 -22.57
C GLU A 73 -15.48 18.46 -21.47
N ARG A 74 -15.59 19.13 -20.35
CA ARG A 74 -14.92 18.72 -19.12
C ARG A 74 -15.84 17.74 -18.40
N PRO A 75 -15.52 16.43 -18.34
CA PRO A 75 -16.29 15.51 -17.54
C PRO A 75 -16.00 15.80 -16.06
N SER A 76 -16.58 16.86 -15.53
CA SER A 76 -16.54 17.17 -14.13
C SER A 76 -17.87 16.76 -13.50
N ALA A 77 -17.81 16.01 -12.39
CA ALA A 77 -18.97 15.91 -11.52
C ALA A 77 -19.41 17.35 -11.16
N PRO A 78 -20.70 17.69 -11.28
CA PRO A 78 -21.16 19.04 -10.96
C PRO A 78 -20.75 19.40 -9.53
N GLU A 79 -20.39 20.65 -9.32
CA GLU A 79 -20.12 21.17 -7.98
C GLU A 79 -21.35 20.93 -7.12
N ALA A 80 -21.13 20.38 -5.92
CA ALA A 80 -22.21 20.30 -4.97
C ALA A 80 -22.42 21.67 -4.36
N THR A 81 -23.67 22.12 -4.34
CA THR A 81 -24.06 23.32 -3.63
C THR A 81 -25.01 22.95 -2.49
N GLU A 82 -24.94 23.70 -1.42
CA GLU A 82 -25.89 23.66 -0.32
C GLU A 82 -26.50 25.04 -0.07
N ARG A 83 -27.73 25.01 0.35
CA ARG A 83 -28.42 26.25 0.69
C ARG A 83 -28.24 26.54 2.18
N VAL A 84 -27.61 27.65 2.48
CA VAL A 84 -27.39 28.15 3.85
C VAL A 84 -28.41 29.26 4.13
N VAL A 85 -29.10 29.10 5.24
CA VAL A 85 -30.09 30.08 5.71
C VAL A 85 -29.47 30.90 6.85
N SER A 86 -29.49 32.19 6.74
CA SER A 86 -28.98 33.12 7.75
C SER A 86 -30.01 34.19 8.10
N LEU A 87 -29.95 34.73 9.34
CA LEU A 87 -30.71 35.90 9.72
C LEU A 87 -30.13 37.15 9.08
N MET A 88 -30.99 38.03 8.58
CA MET A 88 -30.57 39.36 8.18
C MET A 88 -30.20 40.21 9.41
N PRO A 89 -29.18 41.09 9.33
CA PRO A 89 -28.75 41.91 10.47
C PRO A 89 -29.87 42.71 11.13
N ASP A 90 -30.78 43.19 10.32
CA ASP A 90 -31.93 44.04 10.79
C ASP A 90 -33.12 43.22 11.33
N ALA A 91 -33.01 41.89 11.31
CA ALA A 91 -34.09 40.99 11.73
C ALA A 91 -34.03 40.59 13.21
N GLN A 92 -33.05 41.08 13.96
CA GLN A 92 -32.97 40.83 15.41
C GLN A 92 -34.16 41.48 16.14
N GLY A 93 -35.01 40.61 16.72
CA GLY A 93 -36.21 41.09 17.46
C GLY A 93 -37.53 41.06 16.67
N TYR A 94 -37.55 40.45 15.46
CA TYR A 94 -38.78 40.31 14.70
C TYR A 94 -39.83 39.46 15.45
N ALA A 95 -40.98 40.07 15.74
CA ALA A 95 -42.07 39.42 16.47
C ALA A 95 -42.93 38.55 15.53
N LEU A 96 -42.97 37.26 15.80
CA LEU A 96 -43.79 36.32 15.06
C LEU A 96 -45.20 36.18 15.62
N PRO A 97 -46.22 35.97 14.78
CA PRO A 97 -47.58 35.59 15.24
C PRO A 97 -47.56 34.35 16.14
N LYS A 98 -48.45 34.29 17.12
CA LYS A 98 -48.51 33.19 18.11
C LYS A 98 -48.68 31.80 17.46
N ASN A 99 -49.33 31.71 16.30
CA ASN A 99 -49.59 30.48 15.54
C ASN A 99 -48.49 30.07 14.55
N ALA A 100 -47.42 30.86 14.40
CA ALA A 100 -46.33 30.59 13.44
C ALA A 100 -45.24 29.66 14.01
N VAL A 101 -45.60 28.43 14.38
CA VAL A 101 -44.72 27.47 15.07
C VAL A 101 -43.47 27.16 14.25
N ARG A 102 -43.61 26.84 12.95
CA ARG A 102 -42.45 26.49 12.07
C ARG A 102 -41.48 27.65 11.86
N GLN A 103 -42.02 28.91 11.73
CA GLN A 103 -41.17 30.07 11.60
C GLN A 103 -40.41 30.36 12.91
N ARG A 104 -41.01 30.08 14.08
CA ARG A 104 -40.34 30.21 15.37
C ARG A 104 -39.23 29.17 15.56
N GLN A 105 -39.47 27.94 15.14
CA GLN A 105 -38.45 26.89 15.14
C GLN A 105 -37.25 27.26 14.25
N LEU A 106 -37.51 27.82 13.06
CA LEU A 106 -36.48 28.29 12.14
C LEU A 106 -35.66 29.42 12.75
N LEU A 107 -36.31 30.47 13.29
CA LEU A 107 -35.60 31.59 13.94
C LEU A 107 -34.82 31.14 15.18
N GLY A 108 -35.37 30.19 15.95
CA GLY A 108 -34.67 29.58 17.08
C GLY A 108 -33.41 28.83 16.64
N ALA A 109 -33.46 28.07 15.54
CA ALA A 109 -32.28 27.41 14.98
C ALA A 109 -31.23 28.41 14.48
N LEU A 110 -31.67 29.52 13.88
CA LEU A 110 -30.80 30.56 13.32
C LEU A 110 -30.22 31.51 14.37
N SER A 111 -30.71 31.49 15.63
CA SER A 111 -30.19 32.36 16.71
C SER A 111 -28.73 32.08 17.08
N CYS A 112 -28.23 30.84 16.81
CA CYS A 112 -26.85 30.44 17.03
C CYS A 112 -25.94 30.67 15.82
N GLY A 113 -26.47 31.13 14.70
CA GLY A 113 -25.73 31.40 13.46
C GLY A 113 -26.40 30.84 12.20
N PRO A 114 -25.77 30.99 11.04
CA PRO A 114 -26.24 30.41 9.78
C PRO A 114 -26.30 28.88 9.84
N VAL A 115 -27.37 28.29 9.29
CA VAL A 115 -27.62 26.84 9.31
C VAL A 115 -27.96 26.38 7.90
N THR A 116 -27.48 25.19 7.49
CA THR A 116 -27.79 24.62 6.18
C THR A 116 -29.21 24.07 6.14
N THR A 117 -29.83 24.08 4.96
CA THR A 117 -31.15 23.45 4.79
C THR A 117 -31.14 21.96 5.12
N ARG A 118 -29.98 21.28 4.97
CA ARG A 118 -29.78 19.88 5.35
C ARG A 118 -29.86 19.70 6.87
N GLU A 119 -29.16 20.52 7.64
CA GLU A 119 -29.18 20.49 9.11
C GLU A 119 -30.59 20.81 9.64
N LEU A 120 -31.25 21.80 9.03
CA LEU A 120 -32.63 22.11 9.38
C LEU A 120 -33.58 20.94 9.16
N ASN A 121 -33.39 20.16 8.08
CA ASN A 121 -34.20 18.96 7.78
C ASN A 121 -33.88 17.76 8.71
N LEU A 122 -32.71 17.73 9.33
CA LEU A 122 -32.37 16.74 10.37
C LEU A 122 -33.05 17.08 11.71
N LEU A 123 -33.18 18.37 12.03
CA LEU A 123 -33.73 18.81 13.31
C LEU A 123 -35.27 18.99 13.28
N TYR A 124 -35.81 19.32 12.11
CA TYR A 124 -37.23 19.66 11.98
C TYR A 124 -37.83 19.09 10.70
N THR A 125 -39.08 18.71 10.73
CA THR A 125 -39.81 18.21 9.57
C THR A 125 -40.22 19.37 8.67
N ASP A 126 -39.67 19.45 7.45
CA ASP A 126 -39.98 20.38 6.35
C ASP A 126 -40.24 21.86 6.76
N LEU A 127 -39.16 22.63 6.82
CA LEU A 127 -39.19 24.07 7.04
C LEU A 127 -39.20 24.89 5.73
N SER A 128 -39.29 24.26 4.56
CA SER A 128 -39.17 24.93 3.25
C SER A 128 -40.18 26.07 3.06
N SER A 129 -41.41 25.90 3.54
CA SER A 129 -42.46 26.92 3.48
C SER A 129 -42.17 28.12 4.42
N ALA A 130 -41.61 27.82 5.60
CA ALA A 130 -41.23 28.84 6.58
C ALA A 130 -40.04 29.66 6.07
N ILE A 131 -39.05 29.02 5.48
CA ILE A 131 -37.88 29.67 4.87
C ILE A 131 -38.35 30.65 3.78
N ARG A 132 -39.12 30.17 2.79
CA ARG A 132 -39.63 31.05 1.70
C ARG A 132 -40.46 32.23 2.25
N ALA A 133 -41.28 32.00 3.26
CA ALA A 133 -42.13 33.05 3.85
C ALA A 133 -41.30 34.14 4.56
N LEU A 134 -40.25 33.75 5.30
CA LEU A 134 -39.36 34.69 5.97
C LEU A 134 -38.37 35.36 5.02
N GLU A 135 -37.93 34.67 3.98
CA GLU A 135 -37.10 35.22 2.89
C GLU A 135 -37.84 36.31 2.13
N LYS A 136 -39.13 36.08 1.76
CA LYS A 136 -39.99 37.10 1.14
C LYS A 136 -40.22 38.34 2.01
N LYS A 137 -40.10 38.18 3.32
CA LYS A 137 -40.21 39.30 4.29
C LYS A 137 -38.88 39.99 4.60
N GLY A 138 -37.78 39.55 4.00
CA GLY A 138 -36.43 40.06 4.25
C GLY A 138 -35.88 39.73 5.65
N ILE A 139 -36.44 38.74 6.35
CA ILE A 139 -36.01 38.33 7.69
C ILE A 139 -34.84 37.33 7.64
N VAL A 140 -34.87 36.45 6.65
CA VAL A 140 -33.78 35.49 6.40
C VAL A 140 -33.26 35.66 4.97
N CYS A 141 -31.98 35.37 4.78
CA CYS A 141 -31.32 35.27 3.49
C CYS A 141 -30.99 33.80 3.22
N VAL A 142 -31.20 33.33 1.98
CA VAL A 142 -30.80 32.01 1.54
C VAL A 142 -29.72 32.17 0.50
N GLU A 143 -28.52 31.74 0.84
CA GLU A 143 -27.35 31.74 -0.07
C GLU A 143 -27.03 30.32 -0.52
N GLU A 144 -26.74 30.15 -1.80
CA GLU A 144 -26.11 28.93 -2.26
C GLU A 144 -24.60 29.00 -2.02
N ARG A 145 -24.10 28.09 -1.20
CA ARG A 145 -22.65 27.92 -0.96
C ARG A 145 -22.19 26.60 -1.52
N ARG A 146 -20.92 26.54 -1.88
CA ARG A 146 -20.31 25.31 -2.29
C ARG A 146 -20.32 24.31 -1.13
N ALA A 147 -20.85 23.10 -1.36
CA ALA A 147 -20.81 21.98 -0.45
C ALA A 147 -19.67 21.03 -0.82
N TRP A 148 -19.08 20.39 0.19
CA TRP A 148 -18.01 19.44 0.01
C TRP A 148 -18.50 18.03 0.28
N ARG A 149 -18.61 17.17 -0.76
CA ARG A 149 -18.97 15.76 -0.61
C ARG A 149 -17.84 14.98 0.07
N GLY A 150 -18.18 13.94 0.82
CA GLY A 150 -17.18 13.07 1.48
C GLY A 150 -16.55 13.68 2.75
N CYS A 151 -16.97 14.85 3.18
CA CYS A 151 -16.52 15.43 4.46
C CYS A 151 -17.17 14.82 5.70
N GLY A 152 -17.91 13.69 5.54
CA GLY A 152 -18.51 12.90 6.62
C GLY A 152 -19.54 13.65 7.45
N GLU A 153 -20.64 13.00 7.79
CA GLU A 153 -21.73 13.56 8.63
C GLU A 153 -21.34 13.81 10.10
N SER A 154 -20.06 13.67 10.44
CA SER A 154 -19.56 13.71 11.82
C SER A 154 -18.97 15.06 12.23
N THR A 155 -19.46 16.17 11.69
CA THR A 155 -19.03 17.51 12.17
C THR A 155 -19.79 17.99 13.39
N THR A 156 -20.84 17.27 13.83
CA THR A 156 -21.68 17.65 14.98
C THR A 156 -21.42 16.88 16.26
N LEU A 157 -20.60 15.84 16.24
CA LEU A 157 -20.26 15.08 17.44
C LEU A 157 -18.83 15.32 17.86
N SER A 158 -18.67 16.15 18.86
CA SER A 158 -17.46 16.51 19.60
C SER A 158 -16.74 17.75 19.09
N SER A 159 -17.11 18.88 19.65
CA SER A 159 -16.32 20.13 19.66
C SER A 159 -15.00 20.02 20.47
N ALA A 160 -14.74 18.92 21.10
CA ALA A 160 -13.48 18.63 21.79
C ALA A 160 -12.46 18.09 20.80
N ARG A 161 -11.51 18.93 20.37
CA ARG A 161 -10.30 18.47 19.69
C ARG A 161 -9.58 17.49 20.62
N ALA A 162 -9.15 16.34 20.07
CA ALA A 162 -8.29 15.45 20.82
C ALA A 162 -7.03 16.22 21.24
N LYS A 163 -6.77 16.26 22.54
CA LYS A 163 -5.60 16.97 23.09
C LYS A 163 -4.33 16.19 22.79
N THR A 164 -3.23 16.91 22.60
CA THR A 164 -1.89 16.32 22.61
C THR A 164 -1.68 15.64 23.95
N PRO A 165 -1.11 14.40 24.00
CA PRO A 165 -0.72 13.80 25.25
C PRO A 165 0.17 14.74 26.05
N GLU A 166 -0.06 14.83 27.36
CA GLU A 166 0.74 15.68 28.27
C GLU A 166 2.19 15.23 28.36
N HIS A 167 2.42 13.93 28.15
CA HIS A 167 3.73 13.30 28.21
C HIS A 167 4.03 12.46 26.97
N LEU A 168 5.07 12.83 26.25
CA LEU A 168 5.65 12.05 25.17
C LEU A 168 6.75 11.15 25.72
N THR A 169 6.91 9.95 25.17
CA THR A 169 8.04 9.07 25.47
C THR A 169 9.36 9.67 24.96
N ASP A 170 10.49 9.15 25.46
CA ASP A 170 11.81 9.60 24.99
C ASP A 170 11.99 9.36 23.50
N GLY A 171 11.56 8.20 23.00
CA GLY A 171 11.60 7.89 21.58
C GLY A 171 10.73 8.83 20.72
N GLN A 172 9.54 9.21 21.21
CA GLN A 172 8.69 10.19 20.51
C GLN A 172 9.33 11.57 20.47
N ARG A 173 9.94 12.02 21.59
CA ARG A 173 10.68 13.30 21.64
C ARG A 173 11.88 13.29 20.70
N ALA A 174 12.64 12.21 20.67
CA ALA A 174 13.78 12.07 19.76
C ALA A 174 13.36 12.09 18.30
N ALA A 175 12.24 11.43 17.96
CA ALA A 175 11.69 11.44 16.60
C ALA A 175 11.24 12.86 16.18
N LEU A 176 10.55 13.59 17.04
CA LEU A 176 10.14 14.97 16.78
C LEU A 176 11.33 15.92 16.63
N ALA A 177 12.37 15.76 17.44
CA ALA A 177 13.60 16.53 17.33
C ALA A 177 14.32 16.27 16.00
N ALA A 178 14.41 15.01 15.55
CA ALA A 178 14.99 14.65 14.27
C ALA A 178 14.20 15.22 13.09
N ILE A 179 12.85 15.25 13.18
CA ILE A 179 11.99 15.84 12.14
C ILE A 179 12.20 17.36 12.08
N ALA A 180 12.28 18.04 13.23
CA ALA A 180 12.54 19.47 13.28
C ALA A 180 13.93 19.83 12.71
N ASP A 181 14.96 19.04 13.04
CA ASP A 181 16.30 19.18 12.47
C ASP A 181 16.31 18.99 10.95
N ALA A 182 15.54 18.02 10.44
CA ALA A 182 15.38 17.81 9.00
C ALA A 182 14.61 18.94 8.29
N GLU A 183 13.67 19.61 8.99
CA GLU A 183 12.96 20.78 8.45
C GLU A 183 13.91 21.99 8.33
N GLU A 184 14.78 22.21 9.31
CA GLU A 184 15.72 23.34 9.30
C GLU A 184 16.71 23.29 8.14
N THR A 185 17.10 22.10 7.67
CA THR A 185 18.03 21.95 6.55
C THR A 185 17.43 22.40 5.22
N ALA A 186 16.12 22.37 5.06
CA ALA A 186 15.38 22.63 3.81
C ALA A 186 15.90 21.83 2.58
N ARG A 187 16.54 20.66 2.80
CA ARG A 187 17.09 19.78 1.74
C ARG A 187 16.17 18.61 1.38
N GLY A 188 15.05 18.48 2.09
CA GLY A 188 14.18 17.32 1.94
C GLY A 188 14.73 16.07 2.61
N ASP A 189 15.44 16.22 3.73
CA ASP A 189 16.04 15.13 4.49
C ASP A 189 14.98 14.11 4.94
N VAL A 190 15.40 12.86 5.12
CA VAL A 190 14.52 11.73 5.41
C VAL A 190 14.76 11.21 6.82
N VAL A 191 13.67 11.08 7.59
CA VAL A 191 13.67 10.53 8.94
C VAL A 191 12.90 9.23 9.00
N LEU A 192 13.59 8.12 9.22
CA LEU A 192 12.99 6.82 9.47
C LEU A 192 12.63 6.68 10.95
N VAL A 193 11.34 6.66 11.26
CA VAL A 193 10.80 6.37 12.59
C VAL A 193 10.57 4.87 12.70
N ASP A 194 11.57 4.18 13.24
CA ASP A 194 11.59 2.74 13.41
C ASP A 194 11.03 2.38 14.79
N GLY A 195 9.74 2.13 14.85
CA GLY A 195 9.06 1.91 16.13
C GLY A 195 8.24 0.64 16.14
N VAL A 196 8.35 -0.15 17.21
CA VAL A 196 7.54 -1.35 17.38
C VAL A 196 6.04 -1.06 17.24
N THR A 197 5.26 -2.08 16.94
CA THR A 197 3.79 -1.94 16.86
C THR A 197 3.26 -1.43 18.21
N GLY A 198 2.52 -0.32 18.19
CA GLY A 198 1.99 0.30 19.41
C GLY A 198 2.96 1.28 20.10
N SER A 199 4.13 1.60 19.56
CA SER A 199 5.07 2.59 20.12
C SER A 199 4.59 4.05 20.08
N GLY A 200 3.44 4.31 19.41
CA GLY A 200 2.89 5.66 19.30
C GLY A 200 3.43 6.48 18.13
N LYS A 201 3.89 5.86 17.05
CA LYS A 201 4.30 6.54 15.79
C LYS A 201 3.28 7.54 15.30
N THR A 202 1.99 7.18 15.37
CA THR A 202 0.90 8.07 14.93
C THR A 202 0.88 9.40 15.68
N GLU A 203 1.22 9.41 16.99
CA GLU A 203 1.30 10.66 17.76
C GLU A 203 2.47 11.52 17.30
N VAL A 204 3.61 10.92 16.94
CA VAL A 204 4.73 11.67 16.33
C VAL A 204 4.27 12.37 15.06
N TYR A 205 3.51 11.67 14.20
CA TYR A 205 2.98 12.27 12.95
C TYR A 205 2.01 13.42 13.26
N LEU A 206 1.05 13.21 14.18
CA LEU A 206 0.07 14.23 14.55
C LEU A 206 0.76 15.48 15.11
N SER A 207 1.75 15.33 15.97
CA SER A 207 2.51 16.43 16.57
C SER A 207 3.34 17.17 15.51
N ALA A 208 4.02 16.45 14.60
CA ALA A 208 4.76 17.06 13.51
C ALA A 208 3.85 17.84 12.55
N ILE A 209 2.67 17.28 12.21
CA ILE A 209 1.66 17.98 11.38
C ILE A 209 1.18 19.26 12.06
N GLU A 210 0.89 19.21 13.36
CA GLU A 210 0.46 20.38 14.12
C GLU A 210 1.49 21.50 14.04
N HIS A 211 2.78 21.16 14.21
CA HIS A 211 3.87 22.10 14.07
C HIS A 211 3.90 22.78 12.67
N VAL A 212 3.81 21.99 11.61
CA VAL A 212 3.80 22.47 10.22
C VAL A 212 2.59 23.36 9.93
N LEU A 213 1.41 23.02 10.46
CA LEU A 213 0.20 23.81 10.30
C LEU A 213 0.29 25.18 10.99
N THR A 214 0.99 25.30 12.14
CA THR A 214 1.22 26.60 12.82
C THR A 214 2.08 27.54 11.96
N ARG A 215 2.91 26.99 11.10
CA ARG A 215 3.72 27.76 10.13
C ARG A 215 2.98 28.07 8.82
N GLY A 216 1.68 27.76 8.73
CA GLY A 216 0.85 28.01 7.55
C GLY A 216 1.00 27.00 6.43
N LYS A 217 1.88 25.99 6.56
CA LYS A 217 2.17 24.98 5.56
C LYS A 217 1.17 23.82 5.58
N SER A 218 1.25 22.96 4.60
CA SER A 218 0.41 21.75 4.42
C SER A 218 1.20 20.48 4.73
N ALA A 219 0.48 19.40 5.05
CA ALA A 219 1.06 18.08 5.27
C ALA A 219 0.38 17.01 4.42
N CYS A 220 1.17 16.07 3.88
CA CYS A 220 0.71 14.90 3.16
C CYS A 220 1.04 13.64 3.96
N VAL A 221 0.02 12.84 4.27
CA VAL A 221 0.17 11.57 5.00
C VAL A 221 -0.29 10.42 4.11
N LEU A 222 0.62 9.55 3.79
CA LEU A 222 0.32 8.32 3.09
C LEU A 222 0.11 7.19 4.09
N VAL A 223 -0.98 6.48 3.91
CA VAL A 223 -1.30 5.25 4.65
C VAL A 223 -1.63 4.15 3.65
N PRO A 224 -1.33 2.87 3.95
CA PRO A 224 -1.75 1.76 3.10
C PRO A 224 -3.27 1.78 2.88
N GLU A 225 -3.72 1.49 1.66
CA GLU A 225 -5.15 1.59 1.32
C GLU A 225 -6.05 0.74 2.22
N ILE A 226 -5.55 -0.43 2.65
CA ILE A 226 -6.24 -1.33 3.57
C ILE A 226 -6.29 -0.79 5.02
N SER A 227 -5.31 0.04 5.40
CA SER A 227 -5.23 0.68 6.73
C SER A 227 -5.97 2.01 6.79
N LEU A 228 -6.49 2.51 5.65
CA LEU A 228 -7.28 3.73 5.58
C LEU A 228 -8.73 3.47 6.04
N THR A 229 -8.86 3.09 7.29
CA THR A 229 -10.14 2.83 7.95
C THR A 229 -10.78 4.11 8.48
N ALA A 230 -12.08 4.03 8.82
CA ALA A 230 -12.76 5.13 9.50
C ALA A 230 -12.06 5.54 10.81
N GLN A 231 -11.49 4.57 11.53
CA GLN A 231 -10.72 4.79 12.76
C GLN A 231 -9.44 5.59 12.50
N THR A 232 -8.66 5.23 11.47
CA THR A 232 -7.43 5.96 11.10
C THR A 232 -7.76 7.39 10.69
N VAL A 233 -8.73 7.58 9.79
CA VAL A 233 -9.20 8.91 9.36
C VAL A 233 -9.74 9.69 10.55
N GLY A 234 -10.49 9.03 11.45
CA GLY A 234 -11.04 9.61 12.66
C GLY A 234 -9.99 10.23 13.58
N ARG A 235 -8.83 9.59 13.74
CA ARG A 235 -7.71 10.14 14.53
C ARG A 235 -7.20 11.47 13.99
N PHE A 236 -7.04 11.60 12.66
CA PHE A 236 -6.64 12.88 12.04
C PHE A 236 -7.75 13.92 12.13
N ARG A 237 -9.02 13.54 11.88
CA ARG A 237 -10.16 14.46 11.96
C ARG A 237 -10.42 14.94 13.37
N SER A 238 -10.26 14.11 14.39
CA SER A 238 -10.43 14.52 15.79
C SER A 238 -9.39 15.56 16.22
N ARG A 239 -8.19 15.57 15.59
CA ARG A 239 -7.13 16.53 15.88
C ARG A 239 -7.24 17.81 15.04
N PHE A 240 -7.50 17.67 13.73
CA PHE A 240 -7.41 18.77 12.77
C PHE A 240 -8.76 19.20 12.17
N GLY A 241 -9.85 18.52 12.50
CA GLY A 241 -11.21 18.89 12.08
C GLY A 241 -11.40 18.93 10.56
N ALA A 242 -11.98 20.03 10.08
CA ALA A 242 -12.27 20.26 8.67
C ALA A 242 -11.03 20.49 7.78
N ALA A 243 -9.85 20.69 8.37
CA ALA A 243 -8.62 20.86 7.60
C ALA A 243 -8.11 19.55 6.95
N VAL A 244 -8.80 18.41 7.16
CA VAL A 244 -8.40 17.08 6.66
C VAL A 244 -9.15 16.71 5.39
N ALA A 245 -8.43 16.59 4.28
CA ALA A 245 -8.90 15.93 3.04
C ALA A 245 -8.47 14.46 3.02
N VAL A 246 -9.34 13.58 2.49
CA VAL A 246 -9.09 12.13 2.46
C VAL A 246 -9.16 11.60 1.03
N PHE A 247 -8.14 10.82 0.61
CA PHE A 247 -8.03 10.25 -0.73
C PHE A 247 -7.90 8.73 -0.72
N HIS A 248 -8.88 8.02 -1.28
CA HIS A 248 -8.86 6.57 -1.46
C HIS A 248 -9.65 6.14 -2.71
N SER A 249 -9.44 4.89 -3.14
CA SER A 249 -10.06 4.33 -4.35
C SER A 249 -11.59 4.25 -4.29
N ARG A 250 -12.17 4.14 -3.09
CA ARG A 250 -13.63 4.01 -2.87
C ARG A 250 -14.40 5.33 -2.96
N LEU A 251 -13.71 6.48 -3.05
CA LEU A 251 -14.38 7.76 -3.28
C LEU A 251 -15.01 7.79 -4.68
N SER A 252 -16.25 8.27 -4.75
CA SER A 252 -16.87 8.61 -6.03
C SER A 252 -16.09 9.71 -6.77
N ALA A 253 -16.32 9.86 -8.07
CA ALA A 253 -15.65 10.89 -8.86
C ALA A 253 -15.92 12.31 -8.31
N GLY A 254 -17.15 12.56 -7.83
CA GLY A 254 -17.53 13.82 -7.24
C GLY A 254 -16.86 14.10 -5.91
N GLU A 255 -16.83 13.12 -4.98
CA GLU A 255 -16.13 13.25 -3.70
C GLU A 255 -14.64 13.49 -3.90
N ARG A 256 -14.02 12.74 -4.82
CA ARG A 256 -12.59 12.90 -5.13
C ARG A 256 -12.27 14.28 -5.69
N ARG A 257 -13.15 14.82 -6.53
CA ARG A 257 -13.03 16.18 -7.06
C ARG A 257 -13.14 17.22 -5.96
N ASP A 258 -14.12 17.08 -5.06
CA ASP A 258 -14.31 18.01 -3.96
C ASP A 258 -13.12 18.01 -2.99
N GLN A 259 -12.59 16.84 -2.63
CA GLN A 259 -11.37 16.72 -1.80
C GLN A 259 -10.16 17.38 -2.49
N TRP A 260 -10.01 17.19 -3.79
CA TRP A 260 -8.93 17.81 -4.58
C TRP A 260 -9.05 19.34 -4.58
N ASP A 261 -10.25 19.87 -4.77
CA ASP A 261 -10.51 21.31 -4.76
C ASP A 261 -10.34 21.92 -3.37
N MET A 262 -10.65 21.19 -2.26
CA MET A 262 -10.35 21.63 -0.90
C MET A 262 -8.85 21.85 -0.69
N VAL A 263 -8.02 20.93 -1.17
CA VAL A 263 -6.56 21.09 -1.10
C VAL A 263 -6.10 22.27 -1.96
N ARG A 264 -6.57 22.36 -3.19
CA ARG A 264 -6.25 23.45 -4.11
C ARG A 264 -6.60 24.83 -3.57
N SER A 265 -7.77 24.96 -2.93
CA SER A 265 -8.21 26.21 -2.32
C SER A 265 -7.48 26.57 -1.02
N GLY A 266 -6.80 25.58 -0.38
CA GLY A 266 -6.20 25.70 0.94
C GLY A 266 -7.23 25.54 2.09
N ALA A 267 -8.47 25.13 1.79
CA ALA A 267 -9.49 24.80 2.80
C ALA A 267 -9.08 23.55 3.59
N ALA A 268 -8.44 22.58 2.92
CA ALA A 268 -7.78 21.46 3.59
C ALA A 268 -6.25 21.61 3.45
N ARG A 269 -5.55 21.51 4.57
CA ARG A 269 -4.09 21.58 4.66
C ARG A 269 -3.44 20.28 5.11
N VAL A 270 -4.23 19.30 5.54
CA VAL A 270 -3.78 17.95 5.86
C VAL A 270 -4.43 17.00 4.87
N VAL A 271 -3.63 16.29 4.10
CA VAL A 271 -4.10 15.29 3.15
C VAL A 271 -3.74 13.92 3.71
N VAL A 272 -4.73 13.05 3.89
CA VAL A 272 -4.52 11.66 4.33
C VAL A 272 -5.03 10.74 3.22
N GLY A 273 -4.19 9.81 2.75
CA GLY A 273 -4.66 8.93 1.69
C GLY A 273 -3.68 7.84 1.28
N ALA A 274 -4.08 7.07 0.28
CA ALA A 274 -3.19 6.12 -0.37
C ALA A 274 -2.13 6.87 -1.21
N ARG A 275 -1.23 6.13 -1.86
CA ARG A 275 -0.12 6.69 -2.67
C ARG A 275 -0.52 7.82 -3.63
N SER A 276 -1.75 7.82 -4.16
CA SER A 276 -2.23 8.88 -5.06
C SER A 276 -2.40 10.25 -4.39
N ALA A 277 -2.43 10.30 -3.06
CA ALA A 277 -2.51 11.54 -2.30
C ALA A 277 -1.25 12.42 -2.46
N LEU A 278 -0.12 11.85 -2.85
CA LEU A 278 1.10 12.60 -3.19
C LEU A 278 0.88 13.65 -4.28
N PHE A 279 0.00 13.38 -5.24
CA PHE A 279 -0.20 14.22 -6.41
C PHE A 279 -1.28 15.29 -6.23
N CYS A 280 -1.71 15.52 -4.97
CA CYS A 280 -2.65 16.60 -4.66
C CYS A 280 -2.02 17.99 -4.91
N PRO A 281 -2.84 19.01 -5.25
CA PRO A 281 -2.39 20.35 -5.60
C PRO A 281 -2.03 21.18 -4.36
N PHE A 282 -1.00 20.78 -3.64
CA PHE A 282 -0.49 21.52 -2.49
C PHE A 282 -0.01 22.91 -2.92
N ARG A 283 -0.28 23.92 -2.08
CA ARG A 283 0.22 25.28 -2.27
C ARG A 283 1.60 25.48 -1.64
N ASP A 284 1.78 24.94 -0.45
CA ASP A 284 3.01 24.98 0.31
C ASP A 284 3.10 23.73 1.18
N LEU A 285 3.87 22.76 0.73
CA LEU A 285 4.03 21.48 1.40
C LEU A 285 5.18 21.55 2.40
N GLY A 286 4.90 21.32 3.67
CA GLY A 286 5.86 21.42 4.77
C GLY A 286 6.24 20.07 5.39
N LEU A 287 5.51 18.98 5.07
CA LEU A 287 5.78 17.66 5.63
C LEU A 287 5.16 16.58 4.74
N ILE A 288 5.93 15.53 4.50
CA ILE A 288 5.42 14.27 3.92
C ILE A 288 5.64 13.15 4.93
N VAL A 289 4.59 12.37 5.20
CA VAL A 289 4.64 11.19 6.07
C VAL A 289 4.22 9.97 5.26
N ILE A 290 4.96 8.87 5.37
CA ILE A 290 4.59 7.56 4.83
C ILE A 290 4.54 6.59 6.01
N ASP A 291 3.33 6.19 6.41
CA ASP A 291 3.15 5.19 7.45
C ASP A 291 3.22 3.79 6.85
N GLU A 292 3.73 2.82 7.61
CA GLU A 292 4.00 1.44 7.16
C GLU A 292 4.78 1.41 5.83
N GLU A 293 5.93 2.11 5.77
CA GLU A 293 6.67 2.38 4.54
C GLU A 293 7.09 1.12 3.76
N HIS A 294 7.19 -0.03 4.46
CA HIS A 294 7.51 -1.34 3.88
C HIS A 294 6.37 -1.92 3.00
N GLU A 295 5.19 -1.29 3.02
CA GLU A 295 4.00 -1.83 2.36
C GLU A 295 4.13 -1.88 0.83
N GLN A 296 3.83 -3.06 0.27
CA GLN A 296 3.89 -3.30 -1.18
C GLN A 296 2.92 -2.41 -1.98
N SER A 297 1.82 -1.96 -1.35
CA SER A 297 0.82 -1.11 -1.98
C SER A 297 1.36 0.26 -2.40
N TYR A 298 2.52 0.66 -1.90
CA TYR A 298 3.20 1.89 -2.31
C TYR A 298 3.90 1.77 -3.67
N LYS A 299 4.09 0.56 -4.20
CA LYS A 299 4.51 0.34 -5.58
C LYS A 299 3.30 0.34 -6.53
N GLN A 300 3.34 1.16 -7.58
CA GLN A 300 2.30 1.22 -8.60
C GLN A 300 2.38 0.00 -9.52
N GLY A 301 1.28 -0.72 -9.68
CA GLY A 301 1.21 -1.91 -10.55
C GLY A 301 0.99 -1.63 -12.04
N SER A 302 0.65 -0.37 -12.42
CA SER A 302 0.45 0.08 -13.81
C SER A 302 1.39 1.24 -14.12
N SER A 303 1.58 1.55 -15.41
CA SER A 303 2.40 2.69 -15.85
C SER A 303 1.82 4.04 -15.37
N PRO A 304 2.68 4.94 -14.90
CA PRO A 304 4.08 4.76 -14.53
C PRO A 304 4.21 3.91 -13.27
N ARG A 305 5.12 2.91 -13.28
CA ARG A 305 5.31 1.97 -12.15
C ARG A 305 6.22 2.56 -11.07
N TYR A 306 5.83 3.69 -10.51
CA TYR A 306 6.59 4.37 -9.47
C TYR A 306 6.45 3.69 -8.10
N HIS A 307 7.42 3.94 -7.22
CA HIS A 307 7.30 3.67 -5.79
C HIS A 307 7.02 4.98 -5.05
N ALA A 308 6.00 5.01 -4.19
CA ALA A 308 5.59 6.24 -3.51
C ALA A 308 6.71 6.86 -2.65
N ARG A 309 7.57 6.05 -2.00
CA ARG A 309 8.72 6.53 -1.22
C ARG A 309 9.70 7.31 -2.10
N GLU A 310 10.02 6.82 -3.29
CA GLU A 310 10.97 7.46 -4.20
C GLU A 310 10.41 8.80 -4.72
N VAL A 311 9.14 8.80 -5.10
CA VAL A 311 8.46 10.04 -5.52
C VAL A 311 8.35 11.03 -4.36
N ALA A 312 8.01 10.56 -3.15
CA ALA A 312 7.94 11.40 -1.96
C ALA A 312 9.31 12.01 -1.60
N ALA A 313 10.40 11.25 -1.74
CA ALA A 313 11.76 11.77 -1.53
C ALA A 313 12.11 12.89 -2.51
N GLN A 314 11.77 12.73 -3.80
CA GLN A 314 11.96 13.79 -4.79
C GLN A 314 11.08 15.00 -4.51
N MET A 315 9.80 14.77 -4.11
CA MET A 315 8.92 15.87 -3.72
C MET A 315 9.42 16.59 -2.48
N ALA A 316 9.87 15.88 -1.45
CA ALA A 316 10.44 16.45 -0.23
C ALA A 316 11.63 17.36 -0.56
N ARG A 317 12.51 16.91 -1.45
CA ARG A 317 13.65 17.68 -1.96
C ARG A 317 13.20 18.93 -2.72
N ALA A 318 12.22 18.80 -3.59
CA ALA A 318 11.71 19.89 -4.40
C ALA A 318 11.00 20.98 -3.56
N TRP A 319 10.28 20.57 -2.50
CA TRP A 319 9.61 21.49 -1.57
C TRP A 319 10.52 21.95 -0.41
N GLY A 320 11.71 21.37 -0.23
CA GLY A 320 12.58 21.64 0.91
C GLY A 320 11.94 21.27 2.25
N CYS A 321 11.16 20.16 2.30
CA CYS A 321 10.45 19.74 3.49
C CYS A 321 10.86 18.33 3.93
N PRO A 322 10.80 17.96 5.22
CA PRO A 322 11.16 16.62 5.67
C PRO A 322 10.22 15.53 5.12
N LEU A 323 10.80 14.36 4.84
CA LEU A 323 10.08 13.12 4.60
C LEU A 323 10.21 12.21 5.82
N VAL A 324 9.10 11.86 6.43
CA VAL A 324 9.03 10.93 7.56
C VAL A 324 8.54 9.57 7.06
N LEU A 325 9.35 8.54 7.28
CA LEU A 325 9.00 7.15 7.01
C LEU A 325 8.75 6.44 8.33
N GLY A 326 7.58 5.87 8.52
CA GLY A 326 7.27 5.13 9.72
C GLY A 326 7.05 3.65 9.46
N SER A 327 7.64 2.81 10.27
CA SER A 327 7.44 1.36 10.18
C SER A 327 7.79 0.64 11.49
N ALA A 328 7.15 -0.50 11.73
CA ALA A 328 7.58 -1.46 12.73
C ALA A 328 8.60 -2.47 12.15
N THR A 329 8.55 -2.66 10.85
CA THR A 329 9.41 -3.56 10.08
C THR A 329 9.96 -2.81 8.87
N PRO A 330 10.90 -1.85 9.06
CA PRO A 330 11.44 -1.05 7.98
C PRO A 330 12.04 -1.88 6.85
N SER A 331 11.84 -1.44 5.60
CA SER A 331 12.36 -2.11 4.42
C SER A 331 13.89 -2.14 4.40
N ALA A 332 14.46 -3.17 3.78
CA ALA A 332 15.91 -3.30 3.64
C ALA A 332 16.55 -2.07 2.94
N GLU A 333 15.83 -1.45 2.01
CA GLU A 333 16.26 -0.22 1.33
C GLU A 333 16.33 0.97 2.28
N ALA A 334 15.28 1.19 3.10
CA ALA A 334 15.27 2.29 4.06
C ALA A 334 16.37 2.13 5.12
N LEU A 335 16.53 0.91 5.66
CA LEU A 335 17.60 0.60 6.62
C LEU A 335 19.00 0.79 6.03
N SER A 336 19.21 0.37 4.76
CA SER A 336 20.51 0.57 4.11
C SER A 336 20.83 2.05 3.93
N ARG A 337 19.88 2.85 3.45
CA ARG A 337 20.08 4.29 3.25
C ARG A 337 20.36 5.03 4.57
N CYS A 338 19.67 4.67 5.64
CA CYS A 338 19.95 5.24 6.97
C CYS A 338 21.33 4.83 7.50
N ARG A 339 21.77 3.59 7.26
CA ARG A 339 23.13 3.15 7.62
C ARG A 339 24.19 3.89 6.83
N ASP A 340 23.96 4.14 5.53
CA ASP A 340 24.87 4.85 4.67
C ASP A 340 24.86 6.37 4.95
N GLY A 341 23.82 6.88 5.64
CA GLY A 341 23.65 8.26 6.13
C GLY A 341 23.20 9.26 5.07
N GLU A 342 23.43 8.97 3.78
CA GLU A 342 23.08 9.84 2.65
C GLU A 342 22.65 9.01 1.44
N TYR A 343 21.62 9.50 0.72
CA TYR A 343 21.21 8.93 -0.55
C TYR A 343 20.70 10.03 -1.48
N LEU A 344 21.28 10.14 -2.68
CA LEU A 344 20.93 11.13 -3.70
C LEU A 344 20.94 12.59 -3.19
N GLY A 345 21.90 12.94 -2.31
CA GLY A 345 22.07 14.28 -1.75
C GLY A 345 21.09 14.63 -0.62
N GLN A 346 20.32 13.67 -0.10
CA GLN A 346 19.47 13.82 1.07
C GLN A 346 20.07 13.04 2.24
N ARG A 347 20.09 13.63 3.43
CA ARG A 347 20.46 12.92 4.66
C ARG A 347 19.35 11.95 5.05
N TRP A 348 19.71 10.72 5.38
CA TRP A 348 18.83 9.69 5.88
C TRP A 348 19.21 9.36 7.32
N SER A 349 18.29 9.57 8.24
CA SER A 349 18.48 9.29 9.68
C SER A 349 17.45 8.29 10.17
N ARG A 350 17.81 7.53 11.20
CA ARG A 350 16.94 6.55 11.85
C ARG A 350 16.76 6.91 13.32
N VAL A 351 15.52 6.90 13.79
CA VAL A 351 15.17 7.05 15.19
C VAL A 351 14.41 5.81 15.63
N GLU A 352 14.91 5.14 16.66
CA GLU A 352 14.30 3.93 17.20
C GLU A 352 13.30 4.27 18.30
N MET A 353 12.13 3.59 18.26
CA MET A 353 11.10 3.66 19.28
C MET A 353 10.78 2.23 19.77
N PRO A 354 11.67 1.63 20.61
CA PRO A 354 11.56 0.22 20.99
C PRO A 354 10.47 -0.05 22.02
N GLU A 355 9.96 0.98 22.71
CA GLU A 355 9.04 0.82 23.82
C GLU A 355 7.59 1.03 23.41
N ARG A 356 6.68 0.27 24.03
CA ARG A 356 5.25 0.50 23.98
C ARG A 356 4.85 1.37 25.17
N PRO A 357 4.10 2.47 24.95
CA PRO A 357 3.50 3.21 26.07
C PRO A 357 2.52 2.31 26.84
N GLY A 358 2.63 2.24 28.17
CA GLY A 358 1.73 1.46 29.02
C GLY A 358 2.26 0.09 29.44
N ILE A 359 1.35 -0.80 29.87
CA ILE A 359 1.67 -2.10 30.51
C ILE A 359 1.78 -3.25 29.49
N ALA A 360 1.47 -3.00 28.21
CA ALA A 360 1.41 -4.02 27.17
C ALA A 360 2.77 -4.70 26.94
N ARG A 361 2.84 -6.02 27.18
CA ARG A 361 4.03 -6.85 26.91
C ARG A 361 3.95 -7.48 25.52
N MET A 362 5.11 -7.81 24.95
CA MET A 362 5.15 -8.62 23.74
C MET A 362 4.58 -10.02 24.06
N PRO A 363 3.74 -10.60 23.17
CA PRO A 363 3.17 -11.92 23.40
C PRO A 363 4.22 -13.02 23.34
N GLU A 364 3.98 -14.12 24.03
CA GLU A 364 4.79 -15.33 23.87
C GLU A 364 4.57 -15.96 22.51
N VAL A 365 5.65 -16.25 21.79
CA VAL A 365 5.60 -16.89 20.47
C VAL A 365 6.08 -18.35 20.57
N VAL A 366 5.17 -19.28 20.32
CA VAL A 366 5.44 -20.73 20.31
C VAL A 366 5.60 -21.21 18.87
N VAL A 367 6.73 -21.84 18.58
CA VAL A 367 6.98 -22.45 17.25
C VAL A 367 6.62 -23.93 17.28
N ALA A 368 5.60 -24.32 16.51
CA ALA A 368 5.16 -25.70 16.36
C ALA A 368 5.85 -26.35 15.14
N ASP A 369 6.72 -27.34 15.39
CA ASP A 369 7.47 -28.08 14.37
C ASP A 369 6.59 -29.14 13.70
N LEU A 370 6.08 -28.85 12.51
CA LEU A 370 5.25 -29.76 11.71
C LEU A 370 5.98 -31.03 11.24
N ARG A 371 7.33 -31.05 11.26
CA ARG A 371 8.11 -32.26 10.94
C ARG A 371 7.92 -33.31 12.04
N ARG A 372 7.89 -32.87 13.31
CA ARG A 372 7.64 -33.74 14.47
C ARG A 372 6.21 -34.27 14.47
N GLU A 373 5.24 -33.41 14.17
CA GLU A 373 3.82 -33.81 14.01
C GLU A 373 3.69 -34.88 12.88
N PHE A 374 4.33 -34.66 11.75
CA PHE A 374 4.32 -35.61 10.65
C PHE A 374 4.99 -36.94 11.02
N ALA A 375 6.12 -36.91 11.72
CA ALA A 375 6.86 -38.09 12.18
C ALA A 375 6.06 -38.92 13.21
N SER A 376 5.27 -38.26 14.08
CA SER A 376 4.36 -38.95 15.03
C SER A 376 3.13 -39.57 14.38
N GLY A 377 2.98 -39.41 13.04
CA GLY A 377 1.83 -39.95 12.29
C GLY A 377 0.65 -39.00 12.16
N SER A 378 0.71 -37.81 12.74
CA SER A 378 -0.35 -36.80 12.60
C SER A 378 -0.51 -36.36 11.14
N ARG A 379 -1.75 -36.24 10.70
CA ARG A 379 -2.14 -35.70 9.37
C ARG A 379 -3.10 -34.51 9.50
N SER A 380 -3.29 -34.02 10.74
CA SER A 380 -4.08 -32.85 11.05
C SER A 380 -3.49 -31.58 10.41
N ILE A 381 -4.33 -30.63 10.07
CA ILE A 381 -3.94 -29.28 9.66
C ILE A 381 -3.37 -28.51 10.88
N PHE A 382 -3.90 -28.81 12.06
CA PHE A 382 -3.50 -28.17 13.30
C PHE A 382 -2.52 -29.06 14.06
N SER A 383 -1.37 -28.48 14.45
CA SER A 383 -0.45 -29.11 15.39
C SER A 383 -1.11 -29.22 16.76
N LYS A 384 -0.60 -30.13 17.59
CA LYS A 384 -1.14 -30.29 18.94
C LYS A 384 -1.13 -28.97 19.75
N PRO A 385 -0.07 -28.15 19.76
CA PRO A 385 -0.11 -26.86 20.46
C PRO A 385 -1.20 -25.91 19.99
N LEU A 386 -1.41 -25.80 18.67
CA LEU A 386 -2.45 -24.93 18.12
C LEU A 386 -3.87 -25.49 18.40
N TYR A 387 -4.04 -26.80 18.30
CA TYR A 387 -5.30 -27.45 18.66
C TYR A 387 -5.67 -27.19 20.12
N ASP A 388 -4.74 -27.46 21.05
CA ASP A 388 -4.96 -27.29 22.48
C ASP A 388 -5.30 -25.81 22.80
N ALA A 389 -4.61 -24.85 22.17
CA ALA A 389 -4.88 -23.44 22.36
C ALA A 389 -6.26 -23.01 21.81
N LEU A 390 -6.68 -23.55 20.66
CA LEU A 390 -8.01 -23.27 20.08
C LEU A 390 -9.13 -23.81 20.98
N MET A 391 -8.95 -25.01 21.54
CA MET A 391 -9.89 -25.57 22.52
C MET A 391 -9.96 -24.70 23.77
N GLY A 392 -8.80 -24.21 24.27
CA GLY A 392 -8.77 -23.29 25.39
C GLY A 392 -9.47 -21.97 25.14
N VAL A 393 -9.38 -21.41 23.92
CA VAL A 393 -10.13 -20.21 23.51
C VAL A 393 -11.65 -20.46 23.56
N ALA A 394 -12.08 -21.61 23.06
CA ALA A 394 -13.50 -22.00 23.12
C ALA A 394 -14.00 -22.17 24.55
N GLU A 395 -13.22 -22.85 25.41
CA GLU A 395 -13.55 -23.07 26.83
C GLU A 395 -13.64 -21.74 27.64
N ARG A 396 -12.73 -20.80 27.38
CA ARG A 396 -12.70 -19.49 28.06
C ARG A 396 -13.60 -18.44 27.39
N ARG A 397 -14.26 -18.81 26.30
CA ARG A 397 -15.11 -17.92 25.48
C ARG A 397 -14.36 -16.65 25.03
N GLU A 398 -13.17 -16.84 24.51
CA GLU A 398 -12.29 -15.78 24.04
C GLU A 398 -12.30 -15.66 22.52
N LYS A 399 -11.50 -14.76 21.97
CA LYS A 399 -11.36 -14.53 20.54
C LYS A 399 -9.99 -14.96 20.03
N ALA A 400 -9.98 -15.61 18.86
CA ALA A 400 -8.75 -15.99 18.17
C ALA A 400 -8.67 -15.43 16.75
N VAL A 401 -7.45 -15.20 16.27
CA VAL A 401 -7.15 -14.84 14.88
C VAL A 401 -6.29 -15.94 14.27
N LEU A 402 -6.72 -16.51 13.15
CA LEU A 402 -5.96 -17.50 12.41
C LEU A 402 -5.52 -16.96 11.05
N LEU A 403 -4.21 -16.81 10.89
CA LEU A 403 -3.60 -16.44 9.63
C LEU A 403 -3.38 -17.67 8.75
N HIS A 404 -3.99 -17.68 7.58
CA HIS A 404 -3.72 -18.65 6.53
C HIS A 404 -3.29 -17.93 5.25
N ASN A 405 -2.01 -18.02 4.90
CA ASN A 405 -1.47 -17.34 3.71
C ASN A 405 -1.76 -18.15 2.45
N ARG A 406 -2.77 -17.73 1.65
CA ARG A 406 -3.15 -18.34 0.36
C ARG A 406 -2.59 -17.60 -0.85
N ARG A 407 -1.86 -16.50 -0.72
CA ARG A 407 -1.40 -15.75 -1.89
C ARG A 407 -0.29 -16.50 -2.63
N GLY A 408 -0.60 -16.95 -3.86
CA GLY A 408 0.35 -17.38 -4.87
C GLY A 408 -0.18 -18.56 -5.69
N PHE A 409 -0.27 -18.37 -7.00
CA PHE A 409 -0.48 -19.46 -7.97
C PHE A 409 0.78 -20.32 -8.15
N ALA A 410 1.90 -19.94 -7.54
CA ALA A 410 3.15 -20.66 -7.61
C ALA A 410 3.15 -21.84 -6.64
N SER A 411 3.07 -23.05 -7.20
CA SER A 411 3.27 -24.28 -6.44
C SER A 411 4.75 -24.50 -6.22
N PHE A 412 5.15 -24.82 -5.00
CA PHE A 412 6.51 -25.32 -4.73
C PHE A 412 6.44 -26.71 -4.10
N LEU A 413 7.55 -27.42 -4.17
CA LEU A 413 7.67 -28.72 -3.51
C LEU A 413 8.38 -28.55 -2.18
N MET A 414 7.91 -29.27 -1.16
CA MET A 414 8.54 -29.32 0.16
C MET A 414 8.63 -30.77 0.66
N CYS A 415 9.72 -31.10 1.26
CA CYS A 415 9.87 -32.37 1.96
C CYS A 415 9.22 -32.30 3.35
N ARG A 416 8.23 -33.13 3.60
CA ARG A 416 7.52 -33.15 4.88
C ARG A 416 8.35 -33.69 6.06
N GLU A 417 9.44 -34.41 5.79
CA GLU A 417 10.32 -34.94 6.83
C GLU A 417 11.40 -33.93 7.27
N CYS A 418 12.03 -33.22 6.32
CA CYS A 418 13.15 -32.33 6.65
C CYS A 418 12.89 -30.84 6.32
N GLY A 419 11.71 -30.48 5.83
CA GLY A 419 11.37 -29.12 5.44
C GLY A 419 12.09 -28.58 4.18
N CYS A 420 12.93 -29.39 3.51
CA CYS A 420 13.69 -28.92 2.36
C CYS A 420 12.78 -28.46 1.22
N VAL A 421 12.98 -27.22 0.75
CA VAL A 421 12.40 -26.67 -0.47
C VAL A 421 13.51 -26.53 -1.50
N PRO A 422 13.38 -27.13 -2.70
CA PRO A 422 14.36 -26.94 -3.76
C PRO A 422 14.51 -25.48 -4.15
N THR A 423 15.73 -24.95 -4.13
CA THR A 423 16.08 -23.57 -4.47
C THR A 423 16.97 -23.51 -5.70
N CYS A 424 16.91 -22.40 -6.42
CA CYS A 424 17.78 -22.16 -7.57
C CYS A 424 19.22 -21.91 -7.08
N ARG A 425 20.19 -22.60 -7.71
CA ARG A 425 21.62 -22.46 -7.37
C ARG A 425 22.21 -21.10 -7.74
N HIS A 426 21.57 -20.38 -8.68
CA HIS A 426 22.06 -19.09 -9.20
C HIS A 426 21.36 -17.90 -8.56
N CYS A 427 20.10 -18.06 -8.13
CA CYS A 427 19.24 -16.95 -7.69
C CYS A 427 18.84 -17.04 -6.22
N SER A 428 19.15 -18.14 -5.53
CA SER A 428 18.78 -18.42 -4.13
C SER A 428 17.27 -18.32 -3.83
N THR A 429 16.43 -18.27 -4.86
CA THR A 429 14.96 -18.27 -4.74
C THR A 429 14.41 -19.68 -4.82
N ALA A 430 13.26 -19.94 -4.19
CA ALA A 430 12.56 -21.22 -4.33
C ALA A 430 12.17 -21.46 -5.79
N LEU A 431 12.24 -22.73 -6.23
CA LEU A 431 11.85 -23.15 -7.57
C LEU A 431 10.34 -23.37 -7.64
N THR A 432 9.71 -22.90 -8.73
CA THR A 432 8.29 -23.14 -9.01
C THR A 432 8.10 -24.51 -9.64
N TYR A 433 7.14 -25.27 -9.14
CA TYR A 433 6.79 -26.58 -9.71
C TYR A 433 5.72 -26.46 -10.78
N HIS A 434 6.05 -26.90 -11.99
CA HIS A 434 5.15 -26.98 -13.15
C HIS A 434 4.60 -28.39 -13.30
N GLU A 435 3.31 -28.56 -13.01
CA GLU A 435 2.65 -29.86 -12.96
C GLU A 435 2.55 -30.54 -14.33
N ARG A 436 2.36 -29.76 -15.42
CA ARG A 436 2.22 -30.27 -16.79
C ARG A 436 3.50 -30.85 -17.35
N THR A 437 4.63 -30.27 -17.01
CA THR A 437 5.97 -30.65 -17.50
C THR A 437 6.75 -31.51 -16.51
N HIS A 438 6.27 -31.60 -15.26
CA HIS A 438 6.99 -32.18 -14.14
C HIS A 438 8.38 -31.60 -13.96
N THR A 439 8.47 -30.25 -14.04
CA THR A 439 9.71 -29.49 -13.88
C THR A 439 9.65 -28.56 -12.68
N LEU A 440 10.81 -28.31 -12.09
CA LEU A 440 11.07 -27.21 -11.17
C LEU A 440 11.79 -26.11 -11.94
N GLU A 441 11.25 -24.90 -11.98
CA GLU A 441 11.78 -23.80 -12.79
C GLU A 441 12.08 -22.56 -11.95
N CYS A 442 13.17 -21.91 -12.29
CA CYS A 442 13.52 -20.60 -11.76
C CYS A 442 13.05 -19.52 -12.75
N HIS A 443 12.04 -18.78 -12.39
CA HIS A 443 11.53 -17.68 -13.23
C HIS A 443 12.42 -16.42 -13.22
N THR A 444 13.50 -16.39 -12.43
CA THR A 444 14.47 -15.29 -12.45
C THR A 444 15.53 -15.50 -13.54
N CYS A 445 16.07 -16.74 -13.69
CA CYS A 445 17.16 -17.02 -14.64
C CYS A 445 16.81 -18.07 -15.69
N GLY A 446 15.63 -18.71 -15.62
CA GLY A 446 15.18 -19.72 -16.56
C GLY A 446 15.75 -21.13 -16.33
N ALA A 447 16.50 -21.37 -15.24
CA ALA A 447 16.99 -22.71 -14.91
C ALA A 447 15.84 -23.68 -14.66
N SER A 448 15.89 -24.88 -15.27
CA SER A 448 14.84 -25.90 -15.19
C SER A 448 15.41 -27.27 -14.82
N TYR A 449 14.71 -28.02 -13.96
CA TYR A 449 15.11 -29.35 -13.48
C TYR A 449 13.88 -30.28 -13.47
N ARG A 450 14.05 -31.48 -13.99
CA ARG A 450 13.00 -32.52 -13.94
C ARG A 450 12.84 -33.06 -12.52
N VAL A 451 11.61 -33.27 -12.08
CA VAL A 451 11.28 -33.76 -10.74
C VAL A 451 10.00 -34.59 -10.77
N ARG A 452 9.94 -35.61 -9.92
CA ARG A 452 8.71 -36.38 -9.65
C ARG A 452 8.33 -36.18 -8.20
N PRO A 453 7.25 -35.40 -7.92
CA PRO A 453 6.80 -35.20 -6.54
C PRO A 453 6.02 -36.43 -6.04
N TYR A 454 5.98 -36.60 -4.72
CA TYR A 454 5.09 -37.57 -4.07
C TYR A 454 3.61 -37.30 -4.47
N PRO A 455 2.79 -38.35 -4.76
CA PRO A 455 3.03 -39.78 -4.53
C PRO A 455 3.70 -40.56 -5.67
N ALA A 456 4.26 -39.91 -6.70
CA ALA A 456 4.87 -40.62 -7.81
C ALA A 456 6.06 -41.51 -7.36
N VAL A 457 6.20 -42.64 -8.04
CA VAL A 457 7.35 -43.55 -7.83
C VAL A 457 8.64 -42.84 -8.26
N GLY A 458 9.67 -42.91 -7.40
CA GLY A 458 10.96 -42.25 -7.63
C GLY A 458 11.02 -40.80 -7.17
N SER A 459 9.99 -40.29 -6.43
CA SER A 459 10.10 -39.05 -5.68
C SER A 459 11.24 -39.18 -4.65
N ALA A 460 12.14 -38.18 -4.61
CA ALA A 460 13.23 -38.15 -3.64
C ALA A 460 13.55 -36.68 -3.27
N CYS A 461 13.70 -36.44 -1.99
CA CYS A 461 14.16 -35.15 -1.50
C CYS A 461 15.66 -34.99 -1.78
N PRO A 462 16.11 -33.87 -2.37
CA PRO A 462 17.53 -33.67 -2.69
C PRO A 462 18.43 -33.56 -1.45
N LYS A 463 17.85 -33.29 -0.26
CA LYS A 463 18.57 -33.11 1.00
C LYS A 463 18.65 -34.41 1.82
N CYS A 464 17.52 -35.10 2.02
CA CYS A 464 17.45 -36.26 2.93
C CYS A 464 17.05 -37.56 2.25
N GLY A 465 16.81 -37.58 0.95
CA GLY A 465 16.41 -38.78 0.20
C GLY A 465 14.96 -39.25 0.43
N SER A 466 14.21 -38.60 1.32
CA SER A 466 12.84 -38.98 1.62
C SER A 466 11.93 -38.93 0.40
N ARG A 467 11.01 -39.91 0.29
CA ARG A 467 9.99 -39.93 -0.76
C ARG A 467 8.90 -38.84 -0.61
N TYR A 468 8.81 -38.21 0.54
CA TYR A 468 7.73 -37.26 0.85
C TYR A 468 8.02 -35.82 0.40
N LEU A 469 8.69 -35.67 -0.74
CA LEU A 469 8.79 -34.38 -1.45
C LEU A 469 7.47 -34.13 -2.16
N ALA A 470 6.59 -33.35 -1.53
CA ALA A 470 5.20 -33.16 -1.94
C ALA A 470 4.90 -31.71 -2.35
N LYS A 471 3.90 -31.54 -3.21
CA LYS A 471 3.31 -30.24 -3.50
C LYS A 471 2.61 -29.71 -2.23
N MET A 472 2.93 -28.46 -1.88
CA MET A 472 2.28 -27.77 -0.78
C MET A 472 1.08 -26.97 -1.31
N GLY A 473 -0.03 -26.96 -0.57
CA GLY A 473 -1.23 -26.20 -0.88
C GLY A 473 -2.38 -26.58 0.06
N LEU A 474 -2.89 -25.63 0.81
CA LEU A 474 -4.13 -25.71 1.57
C LEU A 474 -5.06 -24.59 1.11
N GLY A 475 -6.34 -24.90 0.90
CA GLY A 475 -7.35 -23.88 0.64
C GLY A 475 -7.91 -23.31 1.95
N THR A 476 -8.32 -22.04 1.95
CA THR A 476 -8.95 -21.40 3.13
C THR A 476 -10.21 -22.17 3.56
N GLN A 477 -10.96 -22.71 2.59
CA GLN A 477 -12.13 -23.54 2.87
C GLN A 477 -11.77 -24.81 3.65
N GLN A 478 -10.66 -25.47 3.29
CA GLN A 478 -10.22 -26.68 4.01
C GLN A 478 -9.83 -26.39 5.47
N VAL A 479 -9.27 -25.19 5.72
CA VAL A 479 -8.97 -24.75 7.09
C VAL A 479 -10.25 -24.44 7.87
N GLU A 480 -11.23 -23.80 7.23
CA GLU A 480 -12.54 -23.54 7.81
C GLU A 480 -13.27 -24.85 8.16
N ASP A 481 -13.31 -25.81 7.23
CA ASP A 481 -13.94 -27.10 7.44
C ASP A 481 -13.27 -27.88 8.60
N ALA A 482 -11.94 -27.81 8.69
CA ALA A 482 -11.19 -28.39 9.79
C ALA A 482 -11.50 -27.72 11.14
N LEU A 483 -11.65 -26.39 11.17
CA LEU A 483 -12.06 -25.66 12.39
C LEU A 483 -13.45 -26.08 12.84
N ARG A 484 -14.41 -26.17 11.92
CA ARG A 484 -15.78 -26.62 12.21
C ARG A 484 -15.83 -28.05 12.75
N SER A 485 -14.85 -28.89 12.40
CA SER A 485 -14.77 -30.27 12.89
C SER A 485 -14.24 -30.42 14.30
N ILE A 486 -13.53 -29.41 14.83
CA ILE A 486 -12.87 -29.47 16.14
C ILE A 486 -13.50 -28.53 17.17
N LEU A 487 -14.05 -27.40 16.75
CA LEU A 487 -14.62 -26.40 17.64
C LEU A 487 -16.11 -26.69 17.93
N PRO A 488 -16.63 -26.34 19.11
CA PRO A 488 -18.05 -26.38 19.41
C PRO A 488 -18.89 -25.51 18.46
N ASP A 489 -20.15 -25.89 18.24
CA ASP A 489 -21.05 -25.20 17.30
C ASP A 489 -21.37 -23.74 17.67
N ASP A 490 -21.20 -23.36 18.94
CA ASP A 490 -21.45 -22.01 19.46
C ASP A 490 -20.25 -21.05 19.25
N VAL A 491 -19.12 -21.54 18.74
CA VAL A 491 -17.97 -20.69 18.36
C VAL A 491 -18.18 -20.14 16.96
N ALA A 492 -18.25 -18.82 16.83
CA ALA A 492 -18.40 -18.17 15.54
C ALA A 492 -17.11 -18.27 14.71
N ILE A 493 -17.18 -18.85 13.51
CA ILE A 493 -16.04 -18.89 12.57
C ILE A 493 -16.31 -17.89 11.45
N ILE A 494 -15.54 -16.79 11.45
CA ILE A 494 -15.69 -15.69 10.51
C ILE A 494 -14.52 -15.71 9.53
N ARG A 495 -14.85 -15.91 8.23
CA ARG A 495 -13.84 -15.97 7.17
C ARG A 495 -13.69 -14.64 6.46
N MET A 496 -12.45 -14.13 6.41
CA MET A 496 -12.08 -12.89 5.74
C MET A 496 -11.01 -13.15 4.67
N ASP A 497 -11.45 -13.35 3.44
CA ASP A 497 -10.59 -13.51 2.28
C ASP A 497 -11.06 -12.64 1.10
N ALA A 498 -10.36 -12.69 -0.05
CA ALA A 498 -10.70 -11.90 -1.22
C ALA A 498 -12.10 -12.22 -1.80
N ASP A 499 -12.62 -13.41 -1.55
CA ASP A 499 -13.94 -13.83 -2.04
C ASP A 499 -15.05 -13.32 -1.12
N SER A 500 -14.87 -13.39 0.20
CA SER A 500 -15.83 -12.92 1.20
C SER A 500 -15.92 -11.38 1.31
N THR A 501 -14.91 -10.64 0.81
CA THR A 501 -14.82 -9.19 0.94
C THR A 501 -15.15 -8.42 -0.35
N ARG A 502 -15.76 -9.04 -1.37
CA ARG A 502 -16.08 -8.41 -2.68
C ARG A 502 -17.18 -7.35 -2.64
N GLY A 503 -18.02 -7.31 -1.61
CA GLY A 503 -19.12 -6.35 -1.50
C GLY A 503 -18.71 -5.00 -0.94
N LYS A 504 -19.44 -3.93 -1.28
CA LYS A 504 -19.30 -2.63 -0.61
C LYS A 504 -19.59 -2.85 0.88
N ASP A 505 -18.68 -2.40 1.74
CA ASP A 505 -18.74 -2.53 3.20
C ASP A 505 -18.71 -3.96 3.77
N ALA A 506 -18.46 -4.99 2.92
CA ALA A 506 -18.38 -6.38 3.38
C ALA A 506 -17.27 -6.58 4.42
N HIS A 507 -16.11 -5.97 4.22
CA HIS A 507 -15.01 -5.98 5.18
C HIS A 507 -15.41 -5.40 6.54
N LYS A 508 -16.14 -4.28 6.56
CA LYS A 508 -16.62 -3.64 7.78
C LYS A 508 -17.61 -4.53 8.53
N ARG A 509 -18.58 -5.11 7.81
CA ARG A 509 -19.58 -6.02 8.41
C ARG A 509 -18.95 -7.23 9.08
N LEU A 510 -17.97 -7.90 8.41
CA LEU A 510 -17.28 -9.05 8.98
C LEU A 510 -16.51 -8.69 10.27
N LEU A 511 -15.93 -7.48 10.32
CA LEU A 511 -15.27 -7.00 11.52
C LEU A 511 -16.25 -6.68 12.65
N GLU A 512 -17.38 -6.05 12.33
CA GLU A 512 -18.45 -5.77 13.31
C GLU A 512 -19.07 -7.08 13.84
N GLU A 513 -19.20 -8.09 12.99
CA GLU A 513 -19.64 -9.43 13.38
C GLU A 513 -18.64 -10.09 14.34
N PHE A 514 -17.34 -10.00 14.06
CA PHE A 514 -16.30 -10.52 14.93
C PHE A 514 -16.24 -9.77 16.26
N ASP A 515 -16.38 -8.45 16.22
CA ASP A 515 -16.34 -7.60 17.43
C ASP A 515 -17.56 -7.87 18.33
N ALA A 516 -18.72 -8.07 17.73
CA ALA A 516 -19.98 -8.36 18.47
C ALA A 516 -20.06 -9.78 19.04
N ALA A 517 -19.29 -10.74 18.50
CA ALA A 517 -19.31 -12.13 18.98
C ALA A 517 -18.60 -12.24 20.33
N GLU A 518 -19.18 -13.04 21.24
CA GLU A 518 -18.57 -13.33 22.55
C GLU A 518 -17.39 -14.30 22.44
N CYS A 519 -17.52 -15.30 21.56
CA CYS A 519 -16.47 -16.27 21.26
C CYS A 519 -16.36 -16.46 19.74
N ALA A 520 -15.19 -16.18 19.17
CA ALA A 520 -15.03 -16.22 17.71
C ALA A 520 -13.60 -16.52 17.26
N VAL A 521 -13.52 -17.16 16.11
CA VAL A 521 -12.27 -17.36 15.35
C VAL A 521 -12.36 -16.59 14.03
N LEU A 522 -11.51 -15.58 13.87
CA LEU A 522 -11.33 -14.85 12.62
C LEU A 522 -10.29 -15.56 11.76
N LEU A 523 -10.74 -16.27 10.73
CA LEU A 523 -9.86 -16.93 9.76
C LEU A 523 -9.65 -16.05 8.54
N GLY A 524 -8.41 -15.74 8.20
CA GLY A 524 -8.19 -14.95 7.01
C GLY A 524 -6.76 -14.95 6.48
N THR A 525 -6.56 -14.18 5.41
CA THR A 525 -5.28 -14.01 4.76
C THR A 525 -4.56 -12.75 5.31
N GLN A 526 -3.57 -12.23 4.61
CA GLN A 526 -2.84 -11.01 4.99
C GLN A 526 -3.73 -9.81 5.37
N MET A 527 -5.02 -9.82 4.98
CA MET A 527 -5.94 -8.74 5.32
C MET A 527 -6.21 -8.62 6.83
N ILE A 528 -6.16 -9.73 7.56
CA ILE A 528 -6.36 -9.74 9.03
C ILE A 528 -5.13 -9.30 9.81
N ALA A 529 -3.95 -9.34 9.20
CA ALA A 529 -2.71 -8.88 9.81
C ALA A 529 -2.62 -7.34 9.90
N LYS A 530 -3.42 -6.61 9.12
CA LYS A 530 -3.23 -5.18 8.84
C LYS A 530 -4.40 -4.33 9.31
N GLY A 531 -4.10 -3.23 9.99
CA GLY A 531 -5.07 -2.16 10.31
C GLY A 531 -6.17 -2.50 11.30
N LEU A 532 -6.17 -3.69 11.90
CA LEU A 532 -7.16 -4.14 12.85
C LEU A 532 -6.63 -4.06 14.27
N ASP A 533 -7.44 -3.55 15.18
CA ASP A 533 -7.10 -3.45 16.61
C ASP A 533 -8.20 -4.15 17.42
N PHE A 534 -7.88 -5.37 17.88
CA PHE A 534 -8.78 -6.16 18.70
C PHE A 534 -8.11 -6.47 20.04
N PRO A 535 -8.35 -5.66 21.08
CA PRO A 535 -7.75 -5.87 22.41
C PRO A 535 -8.15 -7.21 23.05
N GLU A 536 -9.28 -7.78 22.65
CA GLU A 536 -9.85 -9.02 23.22
C GLU A 536 -9.27 -10.31 22.60
N VAL A 537 -8.38 -10.20 21.59
CA VAL A 537 -7.76 -11.37 20.97
C VAL A 537 -6.65 -11.91 21.87
N THR A 538 -6.84 -13.14 22.37
CA THR A 538 -5.90 -13.83 23.25
C THR A 538 -5.03 -14.85 22.51
N LEU A 539 -5.47 -15.37 21.36
CA LEU A 539 -4.72 -16.32 20.54
C LEU A 539 -4.55 -15.82 19.11
N VAL A 540 -3.33 -15.86 18.63
CA VAL A 540 -3.00 -15.69 17.20
C VAL A 540 -2.34 -16.97 16.70
N GLY A 541 -2.92 -17.62 15.70
CA GLY A 541 -2.38 -18.84 15.10
C GLY A 541 -1.97 -18.59 13.65
N VAL A 542 -0.77 -19.05 13.27
CA VAL A 542 -0.33 -19.10 11.88
C VAL A 542 -0.39 -20.54 11.41
N VAL A 543 -1.33 -20.85 10.52
CA VAL A 543 -1.63 -22.25 10.08
C VAL A 543 -0.45 -22.86 9.33
N ASN A 544 0.27 -22.07 8.53
CA ASN A 544 1.51 -22.49 7.89
C ASN A 544 2.32 -21.25 7.46
N ALA A 545 3.48 -21.05 8.09
CA ALA A 545 4.38 -19.94 7.78
C ALA A 545 5.19 -20.16 6.49
N ASP A 546 5.38 -21.40 6.07
CA ASP A 546 6.28 -21.76 4.97
C ASP A 546 5.83 -21.22 3.62
N TYR A 547 4.53 -21.00 3.45
CA TYR A 547 4.00 -20.38 2.22
C TYR A 547 4.54 -18.97 1.98
N ALA A 548 4.63 -18.17 3.03
CA ALA A 548 5.19 -16.83 2.94
C ALA A 548 6.71 -16.89 2.71
N LEU A 549 7.40 -17.77 3.46
CA LEU A 549 8.86 -17.92 3.44
C LEU A 549 9.41 -18.42 2.10
N LYS A 550 8.67 -19.28 1.41
CA LYS A 550 9.17 -20.00 0.21
C LYS A 550 8.46 -19.59 -1.07
N MET A 551 7.92 -18.38 -1.11
CA MET A 551 7.51 -17.77 -2.38
C MET A 551 8.73 -17.64 -3.31
N PRO A 552 8.57 -17.83 -4.64
CA PRO A 552 9.67 -17.71 -5.60
C PRO A 552 10.02 -16.23 -5.89
N ASP A 553 10.29 -15.47 -4.85
CA ASP A 553 10.62 -14.06 -4.89
C ASP A 553 11.76 -13.77 -3.90
N PHE A 554 12.68 -12.88 -4.27
CA PHE A 554 13.82 -12.53 -3.41
C PHE A 554 13.42 -11.81 -2.12
N ARG A 555 12.23 -11.19 -2.08
CA ARG A 555 11.64 -10.55 -0.88
C ARG A 555 10.79 -11.49 -0.03
N ALA A 556 10.77 -12.79 -0.35
CA ALA A 556 9.90 -13.72 0.38
C ALA A 556 10.18 -13.73 1.89
N ALA A 557 11.45 -13.71 2.28
CA ALA A 557 11.86 -13.68 3.68
C ALA A 557 11.43 -12.38 4.38
N GLU A 558 11.66 -11.21 3.75
CA GLU A 558 11.24 -9.90 4.25
C GLU A 558 9.72 -9.84 4.44
N ARG A 559 8.96 -10.22 3.42
CA ARG A 559 7.48 -10.24 3.48
C ARG A 559 6.94 -11.21 4.53
N ALA A 560 7.61 -12.35 4.72
CA ALA A 560 7.22 -13.31 5.75
C ALA A 560 7.50 -12.75 7.14
N TYR A 561 8.67 -12.14 7.36
CA TYR A 561 9.02 -11.47 8.61
C TYR A 561 8.01 -10.37 8.94
N ASP A 562 7.75 -9.45 8.01
CA ASP A 562 6.79 -8.35 8.20
C ASP A 562 5.41 -8.87 8.58
N LEU A 563 4.93 -9.89 7.86
CA LEU A 563 3.62 -10.48 8.10
C LEU A 563 3.54 -11.14 9.49
N LEU A 564 4.53 -11.96 9.84
CA LEU A 564 4.55 -12.70 11.10
C LEU A 564 4.71 -11.76 12.30
N GLU A 565 5.57 -10.74 12.20
CA GLU A 565 5.77 -9.74 13.25
C GLU A 565 4.53 -8.86 13.44
N GLN A 566 3.87 -8.45 12.35
CA GLN A 566 2.61 -7.70 12.43
C GLN A 566 1.49 -8.51 13.09
N VAL A 567 1.39 -9.79 12.76
CA VAL A 567 0.38 -10.69 13.32
C VAL A 567 0.69 -10.99 14.78
N ALA A 568 1.96 -11.27 15.11
CA ALA A 568 2.40 -11.44 16.50
C ALA A 568 2.09 -10.20 17.35
N GLY A 569 2.31 -9.00 16.79
CA GLY A 569 1.98 -7.76 17.47
C GLY A 569 0.49 -7.50 17.73
N ARG A 570 -0.44 -8.37 17.28
CA ARG A 570 -1.89 -8.25 17.53
C ARG A 570 -2.35 -8.89 18.83
N ALA A 571 -1.68 -9.92 19.29
CA ALA A 571 -1.97 -10.56 20.58
C ALA A 571 -1.50 -9.70 21.76
N GLY A 572 -2.19 -9.79 22.90
CA GLY A 572 -1.75 -9.20 24.16
C GLY A 572 -1.80 -7.68 24.24
N ARG A 573 -2.76 -7.04 23.57
CA ARG A 573 -3.01 -5.59 23.68
C ARG A 573 -3.93 -5.22 24.84
N GLY A 574 -4.68 -6.18 25.37
CA GLY A 574 -5.52 -6.04 26.53
C GLY A 574 -4.77 -6.36 27.83
N GLU A 575 -5.51 -6.56 28.90
CA GLU A 575 -4.98 -6.95 30.22
C GLU A 575 -4.46 -8.40 30.25
N ASN A 576 -5.01 -9.27 29.36
CA ASN A 576 -4.62 -10.68 29.27
C ASN A 576 -3.38 -10.83 28.38
N PRO A 577 -2.38 -11.63 28.81
CA PRO A 577 -1.24 -11.94 27.95
C PRO A 577 -1.73 -12.74 26.74
N GLY A 578 -1.37 -12.26 25.54
CA GLY A 578 -1.67 -12.97 24.30
C GLY A 578 -0.66 -14.06 24.01
N GLN A 579 -1.10 -15.12 23.32
CA GLN A 579 -0.24 -16.19 22.82
C GLN A 579 -0.23 -16.20 21.30
N VAL A 580 0.94 -16.46 20.70
CA VAL A 580 1.13 -16.63 19.26
C VAL A 580 1.65 -18.03 18.98
N ILE A 581 1.01 -18.77 18.08
CA ILE A 581 1.48 -20.10 17.68
C ILE A 581 1.75 -20.11 16.18
N ILE A 582 3.02 -20.37 15.81
CA ILE A 582 3.47 -20.41 14.42
C ILE A 582 3.76 -21.86 14.03
N GLN A 583 2.96 -22.42 13.13
CA GLN A 583 3.20 -23.76 12.58
C GLN A 583 4.12 -23.68 11.36
N THR A 584 5.18 -24.50 11.33
CA THR A 584 6.15 -24.50 10.23
C THR A 584 6.89 -25.84 10.11
N TYR A 585 7.29 -26.21 8.89
CA TYR A 585 8.28 -27.28 8.61
C TYR A 585 9.73 -26.77 8.71
N LEU A 586 9.91 -25.45 8.96
CA LEU A 586 11.22 -24.79 8.99
C LEU A 586 11.44 -24.04 10.33
N PRO A 587 11.33 -24.71 11.49
CA PRO A 587 11.44 -24.04 12.79
C PRO A 587 12.80 -23.36 13.00
N ASP A 588 13.86 -23.82 12.34
CA ASP A 588 15.21 -23.28 12.44
C ASP A 588 15.49 -22.15 11.43
N ASP A 589 14.50 -21.75 10.60
CA ASP A 589 14.66 -20.65 9.64
C ASP A 589 14.88 -19.33 10.40
N PRO A 590 15.87 -18.50 9.99
CA PRO A 590 16.19 -17.23 10.67
C PRO A 590 14.99 -16.28 10.83
N VAL A 591 14.06 -16.26 9.88
CA VAL A 591 12.82 -15.46 9.98
C VAL A 591 11.96 -15.96 11.16
N ILE A 592 11.74 -17.27 11.25
CA ILE A 592 10.94 -17.87 12.31
C ILE A 592 11.59 -17.62 13.69
N GLN A 593 12.91 -17.80 13.77
CA GLN A 593 13.66 -17.58 15.01
C GLN A 593 13.69 -16.11 15.41
N ALA A 594 13.76 -15.17 14.46
CA ALA A 594 13.71 -13.74 14.73
C ALA A 594 12.35 -13.33 15.33
N VAL A 595 11.25 -13.79 14.72
CA VAL A 595 9.90 -13.52 15.25
C VAL A 595 9.69 -14.19 16.61
N ALA A 596 10.15 -15.44 16.79
CA ALA A 596 10.00 -16.17 18.05
C ALA A 596 10.72 -15.51 19.22
N ARG A 597 11.84 -14.82 18.96
CA ARG A 597 12.65 -14.12 19.96
C ARG A 597 12.41 -12.63 20.04
N HIS A 598 11.55 -12.09 19.18
CA HIS A 598 11.39 -10.64 18.98
C HIS A 598 12.72 -9.93 18.69
N ASP A 599 13.62 -10.61 17.98
CA ASP A 599 14.94 -10.10 17.63
C ASP A 599 15.08 -9.93 16.11
N ARG A 600 14.79 -8.73 15.64
CA ARG A 600 14.89 -8.37 14.22
C ARG A 600 16.30 -8.50 13.67
N THR A 601 17.32 -8.35 14.50
CA THR A 601 18.73 -8.37 14.08
C THR A 601 19.08 -9.71 13.42
N LEU A 602 18.58 -10.82 13.98
CA LEU A 602 18.76 -12.16 13.43
C LEU A 602 18.26 -12.26 11.98
N PHE A 603 17.11 -11.66 11.71
CA PHE A 603 16.55 -11.64 10.34
C PHE A 603 17.33 -10.70 9.42
N THR A 604 17.54 -9.44 9.86
CA THR A 604 18.12 -8.41 8.98
C THR A 604 19.56 -8.72 8.56
N GLU A 605 20.37 -9.29 9.44
CA GLU A 605 21.74 -9.71 9.11
C GLU A 605 21.74 -10.87 8.10
N HIS A 606 20.88 -11.86 8.30
CA HIS A 606 20.75 -13.00 7.39
C HIS A 606 20.25 -12.57 6.00
N ASP A 607 19.17 -11.78 5.93
CA ASP A 607 18.58 -11.29 4.68
C ASP A 607 19.56 -10.38 3.92
N ALA A 608 20.28 -9.50 4.64
CA ALA A 608 21.29 -8.65 4.07
C ALA A 608 22.45 -9.45 3.44
N ALA A 609 22.92 -10.51 4.11
CA ALA A 609 23.95 -11.39 3.57
C ALA A 609 23.47 -12.10 2.29
N GLN A 610 22.27 -12.70 2.32
CA GLN A 610 21.72 -13.38 1.14
C GLN A 610 21.52 -12.44 -0.04
N ARG A 611 21.00 -11.22 0.19
CA ARG A 611 20.79 -10.23 -0.88
C ARG A 611 22.09 -9.72 -1.47
N ARG A 612 23.13 -9.55 -0.64
CA ARG A 612 24.47 -9.15 -1.10
C ARG A 612 25.07 -10.22 -1.98
N ASP A 613 25.04 -11.47 -1.53
CA ASP A 613 25.62 -12.60 -2.26
C ASP A 613 24.91 -12.86 -3.59
N ALA A 614 23.58 -12.72 -3.60
CA ALA A 614 22.76 -12.93 -4.80
C ALA A 614 22.58 -11.65 -5.64
N LEU A 615 23.17 -10.53 -5.26
CA LEU A 615 23.06 -9.22 -5.92
C LEU A 615 21.58 -8.79 -6.10
N TYR A 616 20.88 -8.60 -4.99
CA TYR A 616 19.53 -8.04 -4.93
C TYR A 616 19.50 -6.66 -4.24
N PRO A 617 18.44 -5.87 -4.44
CA PRO A 617 18.23 -4.65 -3.66
C PRO A 617 18.31 -4.92 -2.13
N PRO A 618 18.96 -4.06 -1.34
CA PRO A 618 19.44 -2.70 -1.66
C PRO A 618 20.83 -2.59 -2.27
N TYR A 619 21.52 -3.67 -2.57
CA TYR A 619 22.91 -3.66 -3.06
C TYR A 619 23.04 -3.38 -4.56
N VAL A 620 21.97 -3.57 -5.30
CA VAL A 620 21.85 -3.28 -6.73
C VAL A 620 20.46 -2.70 -7.02
N ARG A 621 20.27 -2.08 -8.18
CA ARG A 621 18.96 -1.78 -8.73
C ARG A 621 18.47 -2.96 -9.58
N LEU A 622 17.16 -3.19 -9.56
CA LEU A 622 16.52 -4.27 -10.29
C LEU A 622 15.44 -3.71 -11.22
N THR A 623 15.64 -3.82 -12.52
CA THR A 623 14.63 -3.42 -13.51
C THR A 623 14.05 -4.65 -14.19
N ASN A 624 12.73 -4.72 -14.27
CA ASN A 624 11.99 -5.81 -14.90
C ASN A 624 11.30 -5.30 -16.17
N VAL A 625 11.67 -5.84 -17.33
CA VAL A 625 11.00 -5.58 -18.61
C VAL A 625 9.99 -6.70 -18.86
N LEU A 626 8.71 -6.38 -18.82
CA LEU A 626 7.60 -7.31 -19.00
C LEU A 626 7.02 -7.17 -20.42
N VAL A 627 6.79 -8.31 -21.05
CA VAL A 627 6.15 -8.39 -22.36
C VAL A 627 5.00 -9.37 -22.28
N TRP A 628 3.86 -9.01 -22.87
CA TRP A 628 2.72 -9.93 -22.96
C TRP A 628 1.96 -9.77 -24.27
N GLY A 629 1.40 -10.89 -24.75
CA GLY A 629 0.61 -10.95 -25.97
C GLY A 629 -0.34 -12.15 -25.98
N ARG A 630 -1.34 -12.14 -26.89
CA ARG A 630 -2.25 -13.29 -27.07
C ARG A 630 -1.55 -14.44 -27.77
N ASP A 631 -0.65 -14.14 -28.69
CA ASP A 631 0.19 -15.14 -29.35
C ASP A 631 1.51 -15.31 -28.59
N GLU A 632 1.84 -16.55 -28.24
CA GLU A 632 3.03 -16.87 -27.46
C GLU A 632 4.30 -16.60 -28.27
N ARG A 633 4.33 -16.99 -29.56
CA ARG A 633 5.51 -16.84 -30.42
C ARG A 633 5.84 -15.37 -30.65
N ASP A 634 4.80 -14.55 -30.85
CA ASP A 634 4.95 -13.12 -31.04
C ASP A 634 5.51 -12.44 -29.80
N ALA A 635 4.97 -12.76 -28.60
CA ALA A 635 5.45 -12.20 -27.35
C ALA A 635 6.90 -12.64 -27.04
N ARG A 636 7.23 -13.93 -27.26
CA ARG A 636 8.56 -14.49 -27.07
C ARG A 636 9.57 -13.85 -28.03
N SER A 637 9.28 -13.83 -29.33
CA SER A 637 10.16 -13.22 -30.33
C SER A 637 10.38 -11.73 -30.07
N TYR A 638 9.37 -11.02 -29.56
CA TYR A 638 9.50 -9.61 -29.24
C TYR A 638 10.47 -9.39 -28.09
N ILE A 639 10.32 -10.13 -26.97
CA ILE A 639 11.21 -9.96 -25.80
C ILE A 639 12.65 -10.41 -26.13
N GLU A 640 12.84 -11.39 -27.00
CA GLU A 640 14.16 -11.81 -27.48
C GLU A 640 14.86 -10.71 -28.27
N ARG A 641 14.12 -9.96 -29.13
CA ARG A 641 14.64 -8.77 -29.84
C ARG A 641 14.99 -7.65 -28.88
N VAL A 642 14.14 -7.41 -27.86
CA VAL A 642 14.43 -6.41 -26.80
C VAL A 642 15.68 -6.82 -26.04
N ALA A 643 15.82 -8.09 -25.69
CA ALA A 643 17.02 -8.59 -25.01
C ALA A 643 18.29 -8.44 -25.85
N ALA A 644 18.23 -8.69 -27.16
CA ALA A 644 19.34 -8.48 -28.07
C ALA A 644 19.74 -6.99 -28.14
N ALA A 645 18.77 -6.10 -28.33
CA ALA A 645 19.01 -4.66 -28.36
C ALA A 645 19.63 -4.15 -27.04
N LEU A 646 19.13 -4.62 -25.89
CA LEU A 646 19.66 -4.25 -24.57
C LEU A 646 21.09 -4.76 -24.37
N ARG A 647 21.45 -5.95 -24.85
CA ARG A 647 22.83 -6.45 -24.78
C ARG A 647 23.80 -5.54 -25.55
N GLU A 648 23.38 -5.06 -26.73
CA GLU A 648 24.16 -4.13 -27.52
C GLU A 648 24.31 -2.78 -26.82
N THR A 649 23.18 -2.17 -26.38
CA THR A 649 23.19 -0.84 -25.74
C THR A 649 23.95 -0.83 -24.42
N LEU A 650 23.82 -1.87 -23.60
CA LEU A 650 24.48 -1.97 -22.30
C LEU A 650 25.91 -2.55 -22.38
N GLY A 651 26.36 -3.04 -23.55
CA GLY A 651 27.66 -3.66 -23.72
C GLY A 651 27.87 -4.91 -22.84
N THR A 652 26.77 -5.62 -22.51
CA THR A 652 26.81 -6.73 -21.56
C THR A 652 26.92 -8.08 -22.23
N VAL A 653 27.83 -8.93 -21.69
CA VAL A 653 27.87 -10.35 -21.99
C VAL A 653 26.88 -11.08 -21.10
N SER A 654 26.08 -11.94 -21.71
CA SER A 654 24.98 -12.68 -21.08
C SER A 654 25.41 -13.49 -19.83
N GLY A 655 24.69 -13.29 -18.71
CA GLY A 655 24.29 -14.40 -17.84
C GLY A 655 25.22 -14.84 -16.71
N VAL A 656 26.43 -14.29 -16.52
CA VAL A 656 27.26 -14.69 -15.37
C VAL A 656 27.18 -13.64 -14.28
N ILE A 657 26.47 -13.96 -13.19
CA ILE A 657 26.51 -13.18 -11.95
C ILE A 657 27.90 -13.41 -11.33
N PRO A 658 28.71 -12.36 -11.09
CA PRO A 658 29.98 -12.53 -10.40
C PRO A 658 29.75 -13.12 -9.00
N ASN A 659 30.44 -14.21 -8.66
CA ASN A 659 30.41 -14.73 -7.30
C ASN A 659 31.17 -13.77 -6.37
N GLY A 660 30.44 -13.07 -5.52
CA GLY A 660 30.98 -12.19 -4.48
C GLY A 660 31.59 -10.88 -5.03
N GLY A 661 31.13 -9.75 -4.55
CA GLY A 661 31.63 -8.42 -4.87
C GLY A 661 30.58 -7.46 -5.39
N ALA A 662 30.89 -6.17 -5.44
CA ALA A 662 29.98 -5.15 -5.97
C ALA A 662 29.83 -5.30 -7.49
N LEU A 663 28.60 -5.19 -7.97
CA LEU A 663 28.30 -5.19 -9.39
C LEU A 663 28.91 -3.94 -10.05
N LYS A 664 29.75 -4.12 -11.08
CA LYS A 664 30.43 -3.02 -11.78
C LYS A 664 29.72 -2.55 -13.04
N SER A 665 28.96 -3.45 -13.67
CA SER A 665 28.20 -3.17 -14.90
C SER A 665 26.86 -3.92 -14.87
N PRO A 666 25.83 -3.46 -15.62
CA PRO A 666 24.56 -4.14 -15.69
C PRO A 666 24.66 -5.61 -16.16
N VAL A 667 23.83 -6.48 -15.62
CA VAL A 667 23.70 -7.88 -16.00
C VAL A 667 22.27 -8.18 -16.41
N LEU A 668 22.09 -8.85 -17.55
CA LEU A 668 20.78 -9.30 -18.04
C LEU A 668 20.53 -10.75 -17.67
N LEU A 669 19.36 -11.03 -17.09
CA LEU A 669 18.85 -12.37 -16.76
C LEU A 669 17.59 -12.66 -17.56
N GLY A 670 17.53 -13.79 -18.22
CA GLY A 670 16.45 -14.17 -19.13
C GLY A 670 16.75 -13.80 -20.59
N PRO A 671 15.72 -13.68 -21.47
CA PRO A 671 14.28 -13.66 -21.16
C PRO A 671 13.75 -15.04 -20.74
N THR A 672 12.74 -15.04 -19.88
CA THR A 672 12.05 -16.24 -19.41
C THR A 672 10.55 -16.00 -19.25
N ALA A 673 9.75 -17.07 -19.16
CA ALA A 673 8.35 -16.95 -18.83
C ALA A 673 8.18 -16.42 -17.39
N CYS A 674 7.15 -15.59 -17.17
CA CYS A 674 6.80 -15.15 -15.82
C CYS A 674 6.27 -16.32 -14.97
N VAL A 675 6.31 -16.20 -13.64
CA VAL A 675 5.74 -17.19 -12.68
C VAL A 675 4.27 -17.51 -13.04
N ILE A 676 3.50 -16.50 -13.42
CA ILE A 676 2.18 -16.68 -14.03
C ILE A 676 2.36 -16.53 -15.54
N GLU A 677 2.61 -17.66 -16.21
CA GLU A 677 2.89 -17.69 -17.65
C GLU A 677 1.76 -17.16 -18.52
N ARG A 678 0.51 -17.37 -18.09
CA ARG A 678 -0.69 -16.92 -18.81
C ARG A 678 -1.69 -16.30 -17.86
N ALA A 679 -2.07 -15.06 -18.14
CA ALA A 679 -3.09 -14.33 -17.41
C ALA A 679 -4.02 -13.59 -18.37
N LYS A 680 -5.35 -13.69 -18.19
CA LYS A 680 -6.38 -13.05 -19.04
C LYS A 680 -6.12 -13.34 -20.55
N ASP A 681 -5.86 -14.59 -20.88
CA ASP A 681 -5.55 -15.09 -22.23
C ASP A 681 -4.33 -14.46 -22.91
N ARG A 682 -3.35 -13.99 -22.11
CA ARG A 682 -2.10 -13.42 -22.59
C ARG A 682 -0.92 -14.19 -22.02
N PHE A 683 0.01 -14.58 -22.87
CA PHE A 683 1.31 -15.16 -22.50
C PHE A 683 2.22 -14.04 -22.02
N ARG A 684 2.98 -14.29 -20.94
CA ARG A 684 3.78 -13.29 -20.24
C ARG A 684 5.24 -13.75 -20.18
N PHE A 685 6.14 -12.89 -20.61
CA PHE A 685 7.58 -13.06 -20.54
C PHE A 685 8.21 -11.87 -19.85
N HIS A 686 9.36 -12.08 -19.23
CA HIS A 686 10.11 -10.99 -18.65
C HIS A 686 11.63 -11.15 -18.83
N LEU A 687 12.31 -10.03 -18.67
CA LEU A 687 13.76 -9.88 -18.72
C LEU A 687 14.15 -9.01 -17.53
N LEU A 688 15.09 -9.49 -16.70
CA LEU A 688 15.57 -8.77 -15.53
C LEU A 688 16.92 -8.14 -15.81
N ILE A 689 17.10 -6.89 -15.37
CA ILE A 689 18.36 -6.17 -15.42
C ILE A 689 18.78 -5.86 -13.99
N LYS A 690 19.92 -6.39 -13.55
CA LYS A 690 20.58 -5.98 -12.32
C LYS A 690 21.62 -4.94 -12.67
N SER A 691 21.60 -3.77 -12.02
CA SER A 691 22.53 -2.69 -12.27
C SER A 691 23.13 -2.13 -10.97
N PRO A 692 24.34 -1.56 -11.01
CA PRO A 692 24.89 -0.81 -9.88
C PRO A 692 23.95 0.30 -9.41
N LEU A 693 23.98 0.68 -8.14
CA LEU A 693 23.06 1.67 -7.56
C LEU A 693 23.09 3.04 -8.29
N GLY A 694 24.25 3.51 -8.70
CA GLY A 694 24.40 4.76 -9.45
C GLY A 694 24.16 4.65 -10.95
N TYR A 695 23.78 3.49 -11.48
CA TYR A 695 23.57 3.28 -12.91
C TYR A 695 22.09 3.35 -13.29
N HIS A 696 21.73 4.36 -14.07
CA HIS A 696 20.36 4.55 -14.57
C HIS A 696 20.16 3.78 -15.88
N VAL A 697 19.46 2.63 -15.81
CA VAL A 697 19.19 1.80 -17.00
C VAL A 697 18.01 2.32 -17.84
N SER A 698 17.27 3.29 -17.34
CA SER A 698 16.02 3.77 -17.96
C SER A 698 16.24 4.29 -19.38
N GLU A 699 17.33 5.03 -19.60
CA GLU A 699 17.70 5.55 -20.92
C GLU A 699 18.02 4.41 -21.90
N ALA A 700 18.86 3.46 -21.49
CA ALA A 700 19.24 2.31 -22.31
C ALA A 700 17.99 1.43 -22.64
N VAL A 701 17.09 1.27 -21.67
CA VAL A 701 15.84 0.54 -21.89
C VAL A 701 14.93 1.30 -22.86
N GLY A 702 14.80 2.60 -22.70
CA GLY A 702 14.04 3.46 -23.62
C GLY A 702 14.56 3.40 -25.06
N GLU A 703 15.87 3.50 -25.25
CA GLU A 703 16.55 3.39 -26.54
C GLU A 703 16.35 2.01 -27.18
N ALA A 704 16.54 0.93 -26.41
CA ALA A 704 16.33 -0.42 -26.94
C ALA A 704 14.88 -0.66 -27.36
N LEU A 705 13.90 -0.17 -26.60
CA LEU A 705 12.48 -0.27 -26.95
C LEU A 705 12.15 0.56 -28.19
N ALA A 706 12.71 1.76 -28.34
CA ALA A 706 12.54 2.60 -29.53
C ALA A 706 13.12 1.93 -30.78
N ARG A 707 14.30 1.31 -30.67
CA ARG A 707 14.95 0.56 -31.77
C ARG A 707 14.14 -0.66 -32.21
N VAL A 708 13.60 -1.43 -31.26
CA VAL A 708 12.78 -2.62 -31.56
C VAL A 708 11.44 -2.21 -32.17
N GLY A 709 10.90 -1.07 -31.76
CA GLY A 709 9.61 -0.54 -32.21
C GLY A 709 8.41 -1.30 -31.64
N ALA A 710 7.23 -0.72 -31.79
CA ALA A 710 6.00 -1.35 -31.35
C ALA A 710 5.59 -2.52 -32.29
N LYS A 711 5.05 -3.59 -31.70
CA LYS A 711 4.47 -4.71 -32.45
C LYS A 711 2.98 -4.83 -32.15
N PRO A 712 2.10 -4.80 -33.16
CA PRO A 712 0.66 -5.01 -32.94
C PRO A 712 0.38 -6.33 -32.20
N GLY A 713 -0.51 -6.29 -31.20
CA GLY A 713 -0.88 -7.47 -30.41
C GLY A 713 0.09 -7.80 -29.26
N VAL A 714 1.24 -7.14 -29.17
CA VAL A 714 2.21 -7.28 -28.10
C VAL A 714 2.27 -5.99 -27.28
N SER A 715 2.25 -6.11 -25.97
CA SER A 715 2.39 -5.00 -25.03
C SER A 715 3.68 -5.15 -24.24
N VAL A 716 4.30 -4.02 -23.87
CA VAL A 716 5.51 -3.96 -23.04
C VAL A 716 5.28 -3.02 -21.86
N SER A 717 5.91 -3.32 -20.74
CA SER A 717 5.96 -2.45 -19.58
C SER A 717 7.30 -2.59 -18.89
N VAL A 718 7.83 -1.47 -18.43
CA VAL A 718 9.09 -1.43 -17.68
C VAL A 718 8.78 -1.18 -16.21
N ASP A 719 9.42 -1.92 -15.34
CA ASP A 719 9.31 -1.81 -13.89
C ASP A 719 10.69 -1.56 -13.30
N VAL A 720 11.04 -0.29 -13.16
CA VAL A 720 12.28 0.16 -12.52
C VAL A 720 12.14 0.03 -11.01
N ASP A 721 13.19 -0.47 -10.34
CA ASP A 721 13.15 -0.85 -8.93
C ASP A 721 11.98 -1.82 -8.66
N ALA A 722 11.98 -2.92 -9.40
CA ALA A 722 10.94 -3.92 -9.36
C ALA A 722 10.78 -4.50 -7.94
N TYR A 723 9.57 -4.41 -7.44
CA TYR A 723 9.23 -4.84 -6.07
C TYR A 723 8.66 -6.26 -6.05
N ASP A 724 8.05 -6.70 -7.14
CA ASP A 724 7.44 -8.01 -7.33
C ASP A 724 7.83 -8.56 -8.70
N LEU A 725 8.29 -9.81 -8.74
CA LEU A 725 8.69 -10.49 -9.97
C LEU A 725 7.63 -11.52 -10.46
N MET A 726 6.47 -11.60 -9.80
CA MET A 726 5.39 -12.54 -10.13
C MET A 726 4.41 -12.06 -11.21
#